data_763eba0b69c15a7372c8ff92ff4d89b8
#
_entry.id   763eba0b69c15a7372c8ff92ff4d89b8
#
_cell.length_a   1.000
_cell.length_b   1.000
_cell.length_c   1.000
_cell.angle_alpha   90.00
_cell.angle_beta   90.00
_cell.angle_gamma   90.00
#
_symmetry.space_group_name_H-M   'P 1'
#
loop_
_entity.id
_entity.type
_entity.pdbx_description
1 polymer ?
#
loop_
_entity_poly.entity_id
_entity_poly.type
_entity_poly.pdbx_seq_one_letter_code
_entity_poly.pdbx_strand_id
1 'polypeptide(L)'
;MELKKIDSKKNLKDKTELMLFLLFVCFTLCLSVGYAALNSDLKISGEANFRVESDIRITNVSLYETTNLGLENYTSKYSKYTVTIGADLKQVNSTISYKVKVQNSGTISMWIDSIEETKNNDNIEYVLEGIGLKELINPGEEKEFTLKIKYKDSITTLPYNTNIDTILKFNFIKPESVLSHTSYSENQGVNDKFLTGPITRGSIESITFMPTLDVVEDAIGSWDASYDKNETVIASYKDSDGNGLYELYIGGIGVVYANSNQDSLFYNLTKLKKITFNGYFDTSKTKTMYSMFRNCYLLESVDTNMFDTSNVTNMGGMFINCQKLKNIDVSSFDTSNVTNMLGMFSDCRSLESIDVSNFNTSNVTAVANNYGGMFMNCYELKTLDLSSFDTSKITSFARMFAGCSKLTSLNISNFDTSNVTDMSNMFNGCSSLLKIDTSGFNTKKVTSMMGMFYECKKVTNLDVSGFNTSNVTEMTNMFGNCSSLISLDVSKFNTSKVYKFGQMFLGCSSLTSLNVSNFDTSGSVDIHSMFNGCSKLTYIDVSNFDISKVVNIEAMFMNCGLLENIDVSRWNVSRVISAMSIFLGCQKLESLDLSSWTLENVTNLSKMFSGCVSLSNLNVSNFNTSKVTNMSSMFNNCKSLISNYEFDSSSKKYNYTFDISNFNTSNVTDKSYMFYGCSSI
;
A
#
# COMPACT_ATOMS: atom_id res chain seq x y z
N MET A 1 -58.46 -18.72 62.02
CA MET A 1 -57.03 -18.79 62.38
C MET A 1 -56.21 -19.66 61.40
N GLU A 2 -56.84 -20.19 60.34
CA GLU A 2 -56.18 -21.05 59.35
C GLU A 2 -55.76 -20.41 58.05
N LEU A 3 -56.24 -19.26 57.70
CA LEU A 3 -55.90 -18.54 56.45
C LEU A 3 -54.59 -17.77 56.48
N LYS A 4 -53.97 -17.55 57.65
CA LYS A 4 -52.65 -16.89 57.76
C LYS A 4 -51.46 -17.84 57.71
N LYS A 5 -51.67 -19.17 57.79
CA LYS A 5 -50.60 -20.16 57.72
C LYS A 5 -50.25 -20.60 56.27
N ILE A 6 -51.20 -20.46 55.35
CA ILE A 6 -50.98 -20.85 53.94
C ILE A 6 -50.13 -19.81 53.18
N ASP A 7 -50.31 -18.54 53.49
CA ASP A 7 -49.53 -17.47 52.82
C ASP A 7 -48.05 -17.40 53.26
N SER A 8 -47.75 -17.83 54.52
CA SER A 8 -46.33 -17.81 54.96
C SER A 8 -45.51 -18.97 54.37
N LYS A 9 -46.10 -20.11 54.05
CA LYS A 9 -45.41 -21.21 53.40
C LYS A 9 -45.19 -20.98 51.92
N LYS A 10 -46.12 -20.31 51.21
CA LYS A 10 -46.01 -19.98 49.82
C LYS A 10 -44.91 -18.88 49.61
N ASN A 11 -44.91 -17.86 50.47
CA ASN A 11 -43.88 -16.82 50.48
C ASN A 11 -42.46 -17.33 50.83
N LEU A 12 -42.36 -18.44 51.61
CA LEU A 12 -41.07 -19.02 51.96
C LEU A 12 -40.54 -19.89 50.79
N LYS A 13 -41.44 -20.56 50.04
CA LYS A 13 -41.08 -21.41 48.88
C LYS A 13 -40.63 -20.51 47.73
N ASP A 14 -41.39 -19.45 47.45
CA ASP A 14 -41.02 -18.48 46.38
C ASP A 14 -39.70 -17.74 46.72
N LYS A 15 -39.40 -17.43 47.99
CA LYS A 15 -38.11 -16.86 48.38
C LYS A 15 -36.96 -17.87 48.28
N THR A 16 -37.19 -19.16 48.57
CA THR A 16 -36.16 -20.19 48.40
C THR A 16 -35.92 -20.52 46.92
N GLU A 17 -36.97 -20.53 46.12
CA GLU A 17 -36.83 -20.71 44.65
C GLU A 17 -36.13 -19.52 44.02
N LEU A 18 -36.43 -18.27 44.44
CA LEU A 18 -35.72 -17.06 43.99
C LEU A 18 -34.27 -17.05 44.44
N MET A 19 -34.00 -17.52 45.68
CA MET A 19 -32.63 -17.58 46.22
C MET A 19 -31.81 -18.68 45.51
N LEU A 20 -32.43 -19.83 45.17
CA LEU A 20 -31.80 -20.88 44.36
C LEU A 20 -31.58 -20.43 42.93
N PHE A 21 -32.51 -19.69 42.35
CA PHE A 21 -32.34 -19.09 41.02
C PHE A 21 -31.21 -18.06 41.00
N LEU A 22 -31.14 -17.17 42.01
CA LEU A 22 -30.07 -16.22 42.14
C LEU A 22 -28.70 -16.89 42.39
N LEU A 23 -28.65 -17.97 43.19
CA LEU A 23 -27.45 -18.76 43.37
C LEU A 23 -27.02 -19.47 42.07
N PHE A 24 -27.98 -19.99 41.29
CA PHE A 24 -27.72 -20.61 39.99
C PHE A 24 -27.21 -19.56 38.97
N VAL A 25 -27.82 -18.36 38.95
CA VAL A 25 -27.35 -17.24 38.10
C VAL A 25 -25.95 -16.78 38.53
N CYS A 26 -25.68 -16.66 39.84
CA CYS A 26 -24.34 -16.33 40.32
C CYS A 26 -23.33 -17.45 39.98
N PHE A 27 -23.71 -18.70 40.08
CA PHE A 27 -22.85 -19.83 39.75
C PHE A 27 -22.58 -19.93 38.25
N THR A 28 -23.59 -19.64 37.39
CA THR A 28 -23.42 -19.56 35.93
C THR A 28 -22.61 -18.34 35.52
N LEU A 29 -22.77 -17.20 36.19
CA LEU A 29 -21.91 -16.01 36.01
C LEU A 29 -20.48 -16.29 36.46
N CYS A 30 -20.27 -16.95 37.60
CA CYS A 30 -18.94 -17.35 38.03
C CYS A 30 -18.31 -18.39 37.08
N LEU A 31 -19.08 -19.34 36.53
CA LEU A 31 -18.61 -20.28 35.53
C LEU A 31 -18.34 -19.57 34.20
N SER A 32 -19.17 -18.60 33.77
CA SER A 32 -18.93 -17.86 32.54
C SER A 32 -17.73 -16.94 32.66
N VAL A 33 -17.51 -16.31 33.81
CA VAL A 33 -16.30 -15.53 34.08
C VAL A 33 -15.07 -16.44 34.21
N GLY A 34 -15.23 -17.63 34.86
CA GLY A 34 -14.19 -18.65 34.92
C GLY A 34 -13.88 -19.27 33.56
N TYR A 35 -14.90 -19.45 32.70
CA TYR A 35 -14.73 -19.98 31.35
C TYR A 35 -14.19 -18.91 30.39
N ALA A 36 -14.57 -17.62 30.56
CA ALA A 36 -13.96 -16.51 29.86
C ALA A 36 -12.51 -16.25 30.29
N ALA A 37 -12.19 -16.53 31.58
CA ALA A 37 -10.81 -16.51 32.08
C ALA A 37 -9.99 -17.74 31.66
N LEU A 38 -10.63 -18.85 31.26
CA LEU A 38 -9.97 -20.07 30.76
C LEU A 38 -9.91 -20.13 29.23
N ASN A 39 -10.73 -19.33 28.51
CA ASN A 39 -10.70 -19.19 27.06
C ASN A 39 -10.08 -17.87 26.54
N SER A 40 -9.89 -16.86 27.36
CA SER A 40 -8.77 -15.96 27.16
C SER A 40 -7.54 -16.83 27.39
N ASP A 41 -6.68 -17.02 26.38
CA ASP A 41 -5.32 -17.47 26.61
C ASP A 41 -4.96 -17.05 28.02
N LEU A 42 -4.60 -18.02 28.87
CA LEU A 42 -4.01 -17.75 30.15
C LEU A 42 -2.73 -16.98 29.79
N LYS A 43 -2.87 -15.70 29.43
CA LYS A 43 -1.87 -14.73 29.78
C LYS A 43 -1.87 -14.84 31.29
N ILE A 44 -1.05 -15.72 31.81
CA ILE A 44 -0.32 -15.45 33.02
C ILE A 44 0.45 -14.18 32.67
N SER A 45 -0.24 -13.05 32.78
CA SER A 45 0.40 -11.85 33.27
C SER A 45 0.67 -12.11 34.76
N GLY A 46 1.42 -13.21 35.07
CA GLY A 46 2.54 -13.01 35.89
C GLY A 46 3.29 -11.93 35.16
N GLU A 47 3.14 -10.66 35.55
CA GLU A 47 4.30 -9.92 35.86
C GLU A 47 5.10 -10.83 36.79
N ALA A 48 5.85 -11.79 36.22
CA ALA A 48 7.18 -12.03 36.68
C ALA A 48 7.75 -10.64 36.50
N ASN A 49 7.67 -9.80 37.52
CA ASN A 49 8.63 -8.77 37.78
C ASN A 49 9.94 -9.55 37.88
N PHE A 50 10.49 -9.98 36.75
CA PHE A 50 11.90 -10.07 36.57
C PHE A 50 12.33 -8.62 36.80
N ARG A 51 12.60 -8.28 38.08
CA ARG A 51 13.42 -7.12 38.38
C ARG A 51 14.68 -7.39 37.57
N VAL A 52 14.78 -6.68 36.46
CA VAL A 52 16.00 -6.53 35.71
C VAL A 52 16.91 -5.80 36.69
N GLU A 53 17.53 -6.51 37.59
CA GLU A 53 18.41 -5.93 38.58
C GLU A 53 19.76 -5.83 37.92
N SER A 54 20.15 -4.59 37.60
CA SER A 54 21.55 -4.28 37.36
C SER A 54 22.28 -4.38 38.69
N ASP A 55 22.92 -5.50 38.95
CA ASP A 55 23.80 -5.67 40.10
C ASP A 55 25.26 -5.83 39.65
N ILE A 56 25.73 -4.85 38.90
CA ILE A 56 27.14 -4.73 38.56
C ILE A 56 27.84 -3.90 39.63
N ARG A 57 29.02 -4.33 40.05
CA ARG A 57 29.78 -3.67 41.12
C ARG A 57 31.27 -3.93 41.02
N ILE A 58 32.04 -3.00 41.53
CA ILE A 58 33.45 -3.22 41.79
C ILE A 58 33.56 -4.13 43.03
N THR A 59 34.28 -5.22 42.92
CA THR A 59 34.40 -6.23 43.96
C THR A 59 35.79 -6.22 44.60
N ASN A 60 36.82 -5.71 43.92
CA ASN A 60 38.16 -5.58 44.46
C ASN A 60 38.92 -4.46 43.76
N VAL A 61 39.80 -3.82 44.48
CA VAL A 61 40.86 -2.91 43.99
C VAL A 61 42.12 -3.16 44.76
N SER A 62 43.22 -3.46 44.09
CA SER A 62 44.52 -3.67 44.74
C SER A 62 45.64 -3.03 43.93
N LEU A 63 46.66 -2.51 44.62
CA LEU A 63 47.86 -2.01 43.97
C LEU A 63 48.51 -3.15 43.17
N TYR A 64 48.80 -2.87 41.92
CA TYR A 64 49.41 -3.87 41.00
C TYR A 64 50.86 -3.55 40.75
N GLU A 65 51.16 -2.32 40.33
CA GLU A 65 52.53 -1.91 39.95
C GLU A 65 52.74 -0.42 40.17
N THR A 66 53.95 -0.05 40.52
CA THR A 66 54.41 1.34 40.51
C THR A 66 55.74 1.44 39.77
N THR A 67 55.88 2.49 38.94
CA THR A 67 57.10 2.74 38.21
C THR A 67 57.62 4.15 38.45
N ASN A 68 58.95 4.34 38.31
CA ASN A 68 59.59 5.64 38.32
C ASN A 68 59.19 6.53 39.56
N LEU A 69 59.30 5.96 40.74
CA LEU A 69 58.96 6.64 42.00
C LEU A 69 57.50 7.05 42.17
N GLY A 70 56.56 6.38 41.49
CA GLY A 70 55.13 6.42 41.83
C GLY A 70 54.91 5.73 43.17
N LEU A 71 54.17 6.36 44.11
CA LEU A 71 53.90 5.79 45.41
C LEU A 71 52.41 5.85 45.71
N GLU A 72 51.88 4.80 46.38
CA GLU A 72 50.55 4.84 46.96
C GLU A 72 50.61 5.57 48.32
N ASN A 73 49.85 6.65 48.46
CA ASN A 73 49.82 7.46 49.70
C ASN A 73 49.03 6.79 50.82
N TYR A 74 47.99 6.07 50.46
CA TYR A 74 47.17 5.25 51.35
C TYR A 74 46.54 4.11 50.52
N THR A 75 46.21 2.98 51.17
CA THR A 75 45.56 1.85 50.52
C THR A 75 44.30 2.28 49.82
N SER A 76 44.18 2.00 48.53
CA SER A 76 43.02 2.27 47.72
C SER A 76 41.76 1.67 48.35
N LYS A 77 40.66 2.39 48.26
CA LYS A 77 39.33 1.95 48.73
C LYS A 77 38.36 1.91 47.55
N TYR A 78 37.36 1.07 47.69
CA TYR A 78 36.29 1.00 46.66
C TYR A 78 34.93 0.89 47.30
N SER A 79 33.93 1.31 46.56
CA SER A 79 32.53 1.06 46.80
C SER A 79 31.90 0.38 45.58
N LYS A 80 30.59 0.23 45.57
CA LYS A 80 29.89 -0.41 44.43
C LYS A 80 30.30 0.15 43.05
N TYR A 81 30.55 1.45 42.98
CA TYR A 81 30.83 2.15 41.70
C TYR A 81 32.01 3.09 41.74
N THR A 82 32.71 3.17 42.84
CA THR A 82 33.82 4.13 43.00
C THR A 82 35.11 3.48 43.43
N VAL A 83 36.20 4.03 42.95
CA VAL A 83 37.58 3.75 43.43
C VAL A 83 38.16 5.03 44.00
N THR A 84 38.60 5.01 45.25
CA THR A 84 39.32 6.10 45.90
C THR A 84 40.80 5.82 45.84
N ILE A 85 41.58 6.74 45.33
CA ILE A 85 43.00 6.63 45.09
C ILE A 85 43.73 7.77 45.75
N GLY A 86 44.82 7.42 46.46
CA GLY A 86 45.83 8.38 46.91
C GLY A 86 47.19 7.97 46.35
N ALA A 87 47.73 8.77 45.48
CA ALA A 87 49.01 8.51 44.80
C ALA A 87 49.92 9.74 44.80
N ASP A 88 51.23 9.51 44.70
CA ASP A 88 52.23 10.56 44.53
C ASP A 88 53.15 10.18 43.35
N LEU A 89 53.07 10.95 42.26
CA LEU A 89 53.84 10.73 41.03
C LEU A 89 55.05 11.67 41.00
N LYS A 90 56.15 11.24 41.54
CA LYS A 90 57.37 12.06 41.78
C LYS A 90 58.23 12.33 40.56
N GLN A 91 57.92 11.79 39.45
CA GLN A 91 58.60 12.05 38.15
C GLN A 91 57.53 12.13 37.02
N VAL A 92 57.86 12.82 35.93
CA VAL A 92 56.97 12.98 34.80
C VAL A 92 56.53 11.63 34.17
N ASN A 93 57.42 10.64 34.23
CA ASN A 93 57.14 9.30 33.73
C ASN A 93 56.72 8.30 34.83
N SER A 94 56.41 8.79 36.04
CA SER A 94 55.86 7.93 37.10
C SER A 94 54.51 7.39 36.70
N THR A 95 54.28 6.12 37.04
CA THR A 95 52.95 5.49 36.90
C THR A 95 52.64 4.72 38.17
N ILE A 96 51.34 4.63 38.45
CA ILE A 96 50.78 3.71 39.41
C ILE A 96 49.62 2.97 38.79
N SER A 97 49.57 1.65 38.99
CA SER A 97 48.57 0.80 38.39
C SER A 97 47.83 -0.02 39.45
N TYR A 98 46.54 -0.14 39.31
CA TYR A 98 45.67 -0.93 40.18
C TYR A 98 44.98 -2.03 39.38
N LYS A 99 44.87 -3.24 39.96
CA LYS A 99 43.94 -4.27 39.49
C LYS A 99 42.57 -3.97 40.03
N VAL A 100 41.63 -3.82 39.14
CA VAL A 100 40.22 -3.58 39.48
C VAL A 100 39.40 -4.78 39.00
N LYS A 101 38.65 -5.38 39.91
CA LYS A 101 37.68 -6.44 39.58
C LYS A 101 36.27 -5.88 39.59
N VAL A 102 35.54 -6.22 38.53
CA VAL A 102 34.12 -5.86 38.38
C VAL A 102 33.36 -7.15 38.17
N GLN A 103 32.28 -7.33 38.93
CA GLN A 103 31.37 -8.48 38.79
C GLN A 103 29.99 -8.00 38.44
N ASN A 104 29.41 -8.61 37.43
CA ASN A 104 27.99 -8.47 37.10
C ASN A 104 27.18 -9.64 37.68
N SER A 105 26.60 -9.44 38.87
CA SER A 105 25.69 -10.42 39.52
C SER A 105 24.25 -10.22 39.11
N GLY A 106 23.95 -9.26 38.23
CA GLY A 106 22.62 -8.96 37.71
C GLY A 106 22.19 -9.97 36.63
N THR A 107 21.05 -9.68 36.02
CA THR A 107 20.43 -10.50 34.97
C THR A 107 20.59 -9.92 33.56
N ILE A 108 21.26 -8.77 33.43
CA ILE A 108 21.47 -8.08 32.16
C ILE A 108 22.94 -7.74 31.95
N SER A 109 23.38 -7.79 30.68
CA SER A 109 24.73 -7.32 30.30
C SER A 109 24.85 -5.81 30.51
N MET A 110 25.98 -5.37 31.03
CA MET A 110 26.32 -3.97 31.31
C MET A 110 27.71 -3.66 30.72
N TRP A 111 28.01 -2.39 30.52
CA TRP A 111 29.37 -1.95 30.22
C TRP A 111 29.77 -0.72 31.02
N ILE A 112 31.05 -0.41 31.03
CA ILE A 112 31.55 0.87 31.55
C ILE A 112 31.36 1.91 30.45
N ASP A 113 30.44 2.85 30.66
CA ASP A 113 30.19 3.92 29.69
C ASP A 113 31.25 5.03 29.80
N SER A 114 31.48 5.46 31.02
CA SER A 114 32.43 6.54 31.33
C SER A 114 33.00 6.41 32.73
N ILE A 115 34.10 7.11 32.97
CA ILE A 115 34.70 7.28 34.29
C ILE A 115 34.74 8.77 34.60
N GLU A 116 34.10 9.15 35.68
CA GLU A 116 34.03 10.53 36.20
C GLU A 116 35.03 10.69 37.34
N GLU A 117 35.81 11.77 37.31
CA GLU A 117 36.73 12.15 38.36
C GLU A 117 36.07 13.21 39.27
N THR A 118 36.09 13.03 40.59
CA THR A 118 35.47 13.98 41.54
C THR A 118 36.30 15.23 41.81
N LYS A 119 37.60 15.15 41.56
CA LYS A 119 38.52 16.29 41.61
C LYS A 119 39.33 16.30 40.32
N ASN A 120 39.02 17.24 39.45
CA ASN A 120 39.67 17.35 38.17
C ASN A 120 41.16 17.68 38.35
N ASN A 121 42.04 16.79 37.88
CA ASN A 121 43.47 17.06 37.80
C ASN A 121 43.86 17.07 36.31
N ASP A 122 43.90 18.26 35.71
CA ASP A 122 44.14 18.45 34.29
C ASP A 122 45.45 17.83 33.77
N ASN A 123 46.37 17.49 34.65
CA ASN A 123 47.68 16.92 34.31
C ASN A 123 47.68 15.39 34.24
N ILE A 124 46.62 14.73 34.71
CA ILE A 124 46.58 13.27 34.88
C ILE A 124 45.73 12.64 33.79
N GLU A 125 46.12 11.45 33.41
CA GLU A 125 45.40 10.54 32.51
C GLU A 125 45.15 9.21 33.19
N TYR A 126 43.92 8.67 33.05
CA TYR A 126 43.52 7.36 33.53
C TYR A 126 43.38 6.43 32.32
N VAL A 127 44.13 5.36 32.27
CA VAL A 127 44.15 4.41 31.18
C VAL A 127 43.61 3.07 31.67
N LEU A 128 42.64 2.50 30.96
CA LEU A 128 42.18 1.13 31.16
C LEU A 128 42.96 0.18 30.27
N GLU A 129 43.56 -0.86 30.85
CA GLU A 129 44.24 -1.93 30.14
C GLU A 129 43.57 -3.27 30.48
N GLY A 130 43.14 -4.04 29.46
CA GLY A 130 42.44 -5.31 29.62
C GLY A 130 40.92 -5.24 29.60
N ILE A 131 40.36 -4.03 29.53
CA ILE A 131 38.94 -3.78 29.24
C ILE A 131 38.81 -2.46 28.48
N GLY A 132 37.97 -2.43 27.47
CA GLY A 132 37.61 -1.21 26.74
C GLY A 132 36.38 -0.52 27.37
N LEU A 133 36.27 0.82 27.20
CA LEU A 133 34.99 1.47 27.40
C LEU A 133 33.98 0.86 26.39
N LYS A 134 32.75 0.63 26.85
CA LYS A 134 31.64 0.00 26.06
C LYS A 134 31.89 -1.48 25.70
N GLU A 135 32.79 -2.16 26.41
CA GLU A 135 32.94 -3.62 26.34
C GLU A 135 31.96 -4.29 27.30
N LEU A 136 31.23 -5.31 26.81
CA LEU A 136 30.17 -6.00 27.57
C LEU A 136 30.76 -6.79 28.74
N ILE A 137 30.06 -6.72 29.88
CA ILE A 137 30.23 -7.58 31.06
C ILE A 137 28.91 -8.30 31.27
N ASN A 138 28.88 -9.59 30.92
CA ASN A 138 27.66 -10.38 30.88
C ASN A 138 27.18 -10.81 32.28
N PRO A 139 25.88 -11.22 32.42
CA PRO A 139 25.39 -11.80 33.66
C PRO A 139 26.31 -12.94 34.20
N GLY A 140 26.67 -12.85 35.46
CA GLY A 140 27.57 -13.83 36.12
C GLY A 140 29.03 -13.63 35.81
N GLU A 141 29.41 -12.77 34.89
CA GLU A 141 30.82 -12.54 34.50
C GLU A 141 31.54 -11.69 35.51
N GLU A 142 32.83 -12.05 35.83
CA GLU A 142 33.79 -11.23 36.53
C GLU A 142 34.91 -10.85 35.55
N LYS A 143 35.15 -9.54 35.38
CA LYS A 143 36.29 -9.02 34.62
C LYS A 143 37.30 -8.36 35.54
N GLU A 144 38.59 -8.63 35.29
CA GLU A 144 39.70 -7.94 35.93
C GLU A 144 40.45 -7.12 34.88
N PHE A 145 40.71 -5.88 35.19
CA PHE A 145 41.45 -4.97 34.33
C PHE A 145 42.46 -4.13 35.15
N THR A 146 43.39 -3.50 34.46
CA THR A 146 44.33 -2.59 35.05
C THR A 146 43.90 -1.15 34.85
N LEU A 147 43.74 -0.42 35.94
CA LEU A 147 43.56 1.04 35.94
C LEU A 147 44.93 1.67 36.17
N LYS A 148 45.49 2.28 35.12
CA LYS A 148 46.81 2.92 35.15
C LYS A 148 46.66 4.43 35.23
N ILE A 149 47.40 5.04 36.12
CA ILE A 149 47.44 6.48 36.36
C ILE A 149 48.79 7.00 35.99
N LYS A 150 48.83 7.97 35.12
CA LYS A 150 50.07 8.62 34.65
C LYS A 150 49.78 10.11 34.37
N TYR A 151 50.88 10.89 34.24
CA TYR A 151 50.75 12.23 33.65
C TYR A 151 50.35 12.10 32.17
N LYS A 152 49.59 13.10 31.67
CA LYS A 152 49.35 13.23 30.23
C LYS A 152 50.65 13.40 29.48
N ASP A 153 50.75 12.87 28.29
CA ASP A 153 51.98 12.93 27.46
C ASP A 153 52.42 14.38 27.14
N SER A 154 51.54 15.36 27.28
CA SER A 154 51.83 16.80 27.15
C SER A 154 52.58 17.39 28.33
N ILE A 155 52.66 16.68 29.46
CA ILE A 155 53.34 17.14 30.67
C ILE A 155 54.83 16.77 30.60
N THR A 156 55.67 17.74 30.30
CA THR A 156 57.13 17.57 30.19
C THR A 156 57.94 18.04 31.39
N THR A 157 57.26 18.75 32.29
CA THR A 157 57.86 19.22 33.56
C THR A 157 56.97 18.85 34.73
N LEU A 158 57.60 18.44 35.85
CA LEU A 158 56.86 17.99 37.04
C LEU A 158 55.99 19.12 37.62
N PRO A 159 54.66 18.88 37.83
CA PRO A 159 53.80 19.83 38.47
C PRO A 159 54.25 20.12 39.95
N TYR A 160 53.90 21.30 40.45
CA TYR A 160 54.22 21.71 41.86
C TYR A 160 53.61 20.76 42.90
N ASN A 161 52.40 20.25 42.62
CA ASN A 161 51.76 19.25 43.44
C ASN A 161 51.71 17.92 42.71
N THR A 162 52.44 16.96 43.25
CA THR A 162 52.56 15.59 42.69
C THR A 162 51.55 14.61 43.30
N ASN A 163 50.84 15.06 44.37
CA ASN A 163 49.83 14.24 45.07
C ASN A 163 48.52 14.21 44.31
N ILE A 164 48.05 13.00 44.11
CA ILE A 164 46.74 12.70 43.52
C ILE A 164 45.88 12.14 44.66
N ASP A 165 44.75 12.82 44.94
CA ASP A 165 43.76 12.36 45.90
C ASP A 165 42.39 12.55 45.23
N THR A 166 41.88 11.44 44.68
CA THR A 166 40.67 11.47 43.85
C THR A 166 39.78 10.27 44.09
N ILE A 167 38.51 10.45 43.74
CA ILE A 167 37.56 9.35 43.63
C ILE A 167 37.13 9.25 42.18
N LEU A 168 37.40 8.09 41.60
CA LEU A 168 36.91 7.74 40.27
C LEU A 168 35.58 7.03 40.38
N LYS A 169 34.56 7.52 39.70
CA LYS A 169 33.24 6.92 39.62
C LYS A 169 33.10 6.25 38.26
N PHE A 170 32.82 4.97 38.28
CA PHE A 170 32.56 4.19 37.07
C PHE A 170 31.04 4.21 36.79
N ASN A 171 30.65 4.74 35.66
CA ASN A 171 29.26 4.77 35.21
C ASN A 171 28.99 3.51 34.40
N PHE A 172 28.27 2.55 34.98
CA PHE A 172 27.82 1.35 34.32
C PHE A 172 26.45 1.57 33.75
N ILE A 173 26.22 1.30 32.47
CA ILE A 173 24.93 1.39 31.84
C ILE A 173 24.58 0.12 31.06
N LYS A 174 23.30 -0.14 30.89
CA LYS A 174 22.77 -1.13 29.98
C LYS A 174 22.92 -0.58 28.56
N PRO A 175 23.63 -1.26 27.65
CA PRO A 175 23.66 -0.84 26.25
C PRO A 175 22.30 -1.00 25.58
N GLU A 176 21.97 -0.11 24.66
CA GLU A 176 20.81 -0.27 23.80
C GLU A 176 21.15 -1.21 22.62
N SER A 177 20.33 -2.24 22.46
CA SER A 177 20.44 -3.19 21.33
C SER A 177 19.75 -2.61 20.10
N VAL A 178 20.40 -1.65 19.41
CA VAL A 178 19.83 -1.01 18.22
C VAL A 178 20.17 -1.81 16.98
N LEU A 179 19.15 -2.22 16.22
CA LEU A 179 19.31 -2.98 14.99
C LEU A 179 19.97 -2.14 13.89
N SER A 180 20.99 -2.69 13.25
CA SER A 180 21.61 -2.08 12.08
C SER A 180 20.62 -1.99 10.94
N HIS A 181 20.50 -0.80 10.36
CA HIS A 181 19.70 -0.60 9.15
C HIS A 181 20.33 0.51 8.32
N THR A 182 20.69 0.18 7.09
CA THR A 182 21.08 1.16 6.08
C THR A 182 19.81 1.66 5.40
N SER A 183 19.67 2.97 5.29
CA SER A 183 18.54 3.61 4.61
C SER A 183 18.29 3.01 3.22
N TYR A 184 17.00 3.06 2.81
CA TYR A 184 16.50 2.63 1.50
C TYR A 184 17.43 3.03 0.35
N SER A 185 17.80 2.04 -0.45
CA SER A 185 18.25 2.23 -1.82
C SER A 185 17.19 1.59 -2.74
N GLU A 186 16.68 2.34 -3.71
CA GLU A 186 15.73 1.84 -4.73
C GLU A 186 16.25 0.60 -5.49
N ASN A 187 17.54 0.29 -5.34
CA ASN A 187 18.25 -0.80 -5.98
C ASN A 187 18.48 -2.03 -5.08
N GLN A 188 17.88 -2.11 -3.87
CA GLN A 188 18.01 -3.31 -3.03
C GLN A 188 17.31 -4.51 -3.70
N GLY A 189 18.11 -5.38 -4.31
CA GLY A 189 17.65 -6.61 -4.96
C GLY A 189 17.50 -7.78 -3.99
N VAL A 190 16.88 -8.86 -4.46
CA VAL A 190 16.77 -10.14 -3.72
C VAL A 190 18.13 -10.76 -3.39
N ASN A 191 19.16 -10.42 -4.16
CA ASN A 191 20.54 -10.90 -3.97
C ASN A 191 21.36 -10.04 -3.00
N ASP A 192 20.80 -8.92 -2.52
CA ASP A 192 21.48 -8.07 -1.56
C ASP A 192 21.51 -8.72 -0.18
N LYS A 193 22.60 -8.48 0.54
CA LYS A 193 22.78 -9.02 1.88
C LYS A 193 21.83 -8.37 2.86
N PHE A 194 21.23 -9.19 3.73
CA PHE A 194 20.34 -8.71 4.78
C PHE A 194 21.18 -8.24 5.99
N LEU A 195 20.91 -7.03 6.48
CA LEU A 195 21.61 -6.41 7.62
C LEU A 195 23.14 -6.54 7.55
N THR A 196 23.72 -6.44 6.34
CA THR A 196 25.17 -6.59 6.09
C THR A 196 25.75 -7.97 6.44
N GLY A 197 24.90 -8.95 6.72
CA GLY A 197 25.30 -10.33 7.03
C GLY A 197 25.69 -11.16 5.80
N PRO A 198 25.96 -12.45 5.99
CA PRO A 198 26.41 -13.34 4.90
C PRO A 198 25.27 -13.78 3.97
N ILE A 199 24.00 -13.76 4.44
CA ILE A 199 22.84 -14.26 3.69
C ILE A 199 22.14 -13.17 2.89
N THR A 200 21.52 -13.57 1.78
CA THR A 200 20.80 -12.64 0.90
C THR A 200 19.32 -12.49 1.33
N ARG A 201 18.70 -11.38 0.95
CA ARG A 201 17.27 -11.13 1.21
C ARG A 201 16.37 -12.23 0.63
N GLY A 202 16.69 -12.71 -0.58
CA GLY A 202 15.91 -13.75 -1.27
C GLY A 202 16.06 -15.16 -0.69
N SER A 203 16.96 -15.39 0.27
CA SER A 203 17.19 -16.69 0.89
C SER A 203 16.56 -16.85 2.29
N ILE A 204 15.84 -15.84 2.81
CA ILE A 204 15.23 -15.84 4.14
C ILE A 204 13.79 -16.29 4.06
N GLU A 205 13.42 -17.35 4.76
CA GLU A 205 12.03 -17.85 4.81
C GLU A 205 11.31 -17.55 6.12
N SER A 206 12.03 -17.36 7.24
CA SER A 206 11.45 -16.91 8.49
C SER A 206 12.40 -16.03 9.29
N ILE A 207 11.84 -15.16 10.15
CA ILE A 207 12.60 -14.34 11.09
C ILE A 207 11.99 -14.48 12.47
N THR A 208 12.84 -14.67 13.49
CA THR A 208 12.46 -14.73 14.89
C THR A 208 13.31 -13.79 15.73
N PHE A 209 12.67 -12.89 16.48
CA PHE A 209 13.35 -12.04 17.44
C PHE A 209 13.44 -12.73 18.81
N MET A 210 14.60 -12.52 19.49
CA MET A 210 14.95 -13.20 20.74
C MET A 210 15.43 -12.19 21.79
N PRO A 211 15.27 -12.48 23.10
CA PRO A 211 15.70 -11.59 24.18
C PRO A 211 17.18 -11.69 24.55
N THR A 212 17.93 -12.62 23.94
CA THR A 212 19.30 -12.94 24.29
C THR A 212 20.23 -12.78 23.08
N LEU A 213 21.54 -12.66 23.34
CA LEU A 213 22.58 -12.64 22.32
C LEU A 213 23.03 -14.05 21.90
N ASP A 214 22.38 -15.09 22.43
CA ASP A 214 22.77 -16.46 22.17
C ASP A 214 22.59 -16.81 20.68
N VAL A 215 23.60 -17.45 20.14
CA VAL A 215 23.53 -18.06 18.81
C VAL A 215 22.71 -19.35 18.94
N VAL A 216 21.72 -19.52 18.05
CA VAL A 216 20.85 -20.70 18.10
C VAL A 216 21.64 -21.99 17.86
N GLU A 217 21.19 -23.08 18.46
CA GLU A 217 21.75 -24.41 18.25
C GLU A 217 21.68 -24.80 16.77
N ASP A 218 22.74 -25.42 16.26
CA ASP A 218 22.92 -25.81 14.85
C ASP A 218 22.93 -24.61 13.87
N ALA A 219 23.31 -23.42 14.33
CA ALA A 219 23.49 -22.28 13.42
C ALA A 219 24.63 -22.54 12.42
N ILE A 220 24.34 -22.27 11.14
CA ILE A 220 25.33 -22.29 10.05
C ILE A 220 26.29 -21.12 10.19
N GLY A 221 25.86 -20.00 10.75
CA GLY A 221 26.67 -18.83 11.00
C GLY A 221 25.95 -17.76 11.78
N SER A 222 26.71 -16.77 12.24
CA SER A 222 26.21 -15.60 12.96
C SER A 222 27.03 -14.35 12.62
N TRP A 223 26.47 -13.17 12.90
CA TRP A 223 27.14 -11.88 12.71
C TRP A 223 26.59 -10.80 13.64
N ASP A 224 27.39 -9.78 13.89
CA ASP A 224 26.98 -8.58 14.59
C ASP A 224 26.01 -7.76 13.70
N ALA A 225 24.75 -7.72 14.09
CA ALA A 225 23.68 -6.97 13.44
C ALA A 225 23.37 -5.65 14.17
N SER A 226 24.18 -5.24 15.15
CA SER A 226 24.00 -3.95 15.84
C SER A 226 24.37 -2.77 14.95
N TYR A 227 23.71 -1.62 15.22
CA TYR A 227 23.93 -0.37 14.47
C TYR A 227 25.37 0.14 14.64
N ASP A 228 25.86 0.17 15.87
CA ASP A 228 27.19 0.67 16.22
C ASP A 228 28.31 -0.38 16.09
N LYS A 229 27.99 -1.60 15.61
CA LYS A 229 28.91 -2.73 15.52
C LYS A 229 29.59 -3.06 16.87
N ASN A 230 28.81 -3.11 17.92
CA ASN A 230 29.21 -3.30 19.31
C ASN A 230 28.65 -4.60 19.92
N GLU A 231 28.24 -5.55 19.08
CA GLU A 231 27.75 -6.88 19.44
C GLU A 231 26.52 -6.87 20.38
N THR A 232 25.75 -5.76 20.40
CA THR A 232 24.52 -5.67 21.20
C THR A 232 23.30 -6.27 20.49
N VAL A 233 23.42 -6.60 19.21
CA VAL A 233 22.45 -7.37 18.43
C VAL A 233 23.20 -8.41 17.64
N ILE A 234 22.89 -9.68 17.89
CA ILE A 234 23.46 -10.80 17.13
C ILE A 234 22.38 -11.42 16.26
N ALA A 235 22.72 -11.61 14.99
CA ALA A 235 21.91 -12.39 14.07
C ALA A 235 22.57 -13.75 13.82
N SER A 236 21.78 -14.82 13.83
CA SER A 236 22.23 -16.18 13.50
C SER A 236 21.21 -16.85 12.57
N TYR A 237 21.65 -17.82 11.77
CA TYR A 237 20.79 -18.48 10.79
C TYR A 237 21.09 -19.96 10.66
N LYS A 238 20.05 -20.73 10.32
CA LYS A 238 20.12 -22.15 10.02
C LYS A 238 19.20 -22.52 8.85
N ASP A 239 19.38 -23.74 8.35
CA ASP A 239 18.55 -24.37 7.31
C ASP A 239 18.12 -25.73 7.85
N SER A 240 17.00 -25.74 8.60
CA SER A 240 16.58 -26.92 9.36
C SER A 240 16.07 -28.06 8.50
N ASP A 241 15.57 -27.78 7.28
CA ASP A 241 15.00 -28.77 6.37
C ASP A 241 15.86 -29.02 5.11
N GLY A 242 17.00 -28.32 4.98
CA GLY A 242 17.94 -28.50 3.88
C GLY A 242 17.45 -27.99 2.52
N ASN A 243 16.48 -27.05 2.51
CA ASN A 243 15.86 -26.56 1.29
C ASN A 243 16.63 -25.39 0.64
N GLY A 244 17.72 -24.92 1.27
CA GLY A 244 18.54 -23.79 0.81
C GLY A 244 17.95 -22.42 1.16
N LEU A 245 16.89 -22.39 1.98
CA LEU A 245 16.34 -21.17 2.57
C LEU A 245 16.64 -21.14 4.07
N TYR A 246 16.76 -19.94 4.62
CA TYR A 246 17.26 -19.78 5.98
C TYR A 246 16.18 -19.29 6.95
N GLU A 247 16.17 -19.90 8.12
CA GLU A 247 15.53 -19.39 9.31
C GLU A 247 16.52 -18.43 9.98
N LEU A 248 16.11 -17.18 10.13
CA LEU A 248 16.94 -16.11 10.73
C LEU A 248 16.47 -15.82 12.15
N TYR A 249 17.41 -15.72 13.07
CA TYR A 249 17.19 -15.37 14.47
C TYR A 249 17.95 -14.08 14.79
N ILE A 250 17.27 -13.09 15.38
CA ILE A 250 17.83 -11.79 15.72
C ILE A 250 17.68 -11.57 17.22
N GLY A 251 18.79 -11.60 17.95
CA GLY A 251 18.82 -11.49 19.40
C GLY A 251 19.42 -10.19 19.88
N GLY A 252 18.95 -9.70 21.03
CA GLY A 252 19.45 -8.51 21.69
C GLY A 252 19.49 -8.64 23.20
N ILE A 253 19.96 -7.62 23.90
CA ILE A 253 20.00 -7.56 25.37
C ILE A 253 18.59 -7.20 25.88
N GLY A 254 17.70 -8.20 25.95
CA GLY A 254 16.30 -8.08 26.31
C GLY A 254 15.42 -7.69 25.15
N VAL A 255 15.55 -6.49 24.60
CA VAL A 255 14.74 -5.97 23.48
C VAL A 255 15.65 -5.41 22.41
N VAL A 256 15.35 -5.70 21.15
CA VAL A 256 16.00 -5.12 19.98
C VAL A 256 15.23 -3.86 19.58
N TYR A 257 15.88 -2.71 19.66
CA TYR A 257 15.29 -1.44 19.24
C TYR A 257 15.42 -1.27 17.73
N ALA A 258 14.30 -0.90 17.11
CA ALA A 258 14.31 -0.44 15.73
C ALA A 258 15.08 0.89 15.62
N ASN A 259 15.84 1.07 14.54
CA ASN A 259 16.43 2.36 14.22
C ASN A 259 15.31 3.39 13.92
N SER A 260 15.63 4.67 14.04
CA SER A 260 14.67 5.76 13.72
C SER A 260 14.16 5.72 12.27
N ASN A 261 14.94 5.16 11.36
CA ASN A 261 14.55 4.89 9.98
C ASN A 261 14.41 3.38 9.77
N GLN A 262 13.19 2.92 9.48
CA GLN A 262 12.87 1.53 9.14
C GLN A 262 12.43 1.37 7.68
N ASP A 263 12.74 2.34 6.84
CA ASP A 263 12.42 2.27 5.42
C ASP A 263 13.04 1.02 4.80
N SER A 264 12.19 0.17 4.24
CA SER A 264 12.63 -1.04 3.55
C SER A 264 13.39 -2.07 4.39
N LEU A 265 13.24 -2.09 5.73
CA LEU A 265 13.96 -3.05 6.59
C LEU A 265 13.79 -4.48 6.08
N PHE A 266 12.54 -4.94 5.87
CA PHE A 266 12.21 -6.28 5.38
C PHE A 266 11.86 -6.29 3.88
N TYR A 267 12.22 -5.27 3.13
CA TYR A 267 11.97 -5.16 1.69
C TYR A 267 12.60 -6.30 0.90
N ASN A 268 11.90 -6.84 -0.11
CA ASN A 268 12.37 -7.92 -0.99
C ASN A 268 12.76 -9.23 -0.28
N LEU A 269 12.20 -9.51 0.90
CA LEU A 269 12.27 -10.83 1.50
C LEU A 269 11.24 -11.74 0.80
N THR A 270 11.51 -12.07 -0.46
CA THR A 270 10.53 -12.69 -1.38
C THR A 270 10.12 -14.10 -0.98
N LYS A 271 10.89 -14.76 -0.11
CA LYS A 271 10.63 -16.11 0.43
C LYS A 271 10.11 -16.10 1.86
N LEU A 272 10.07 -14.94 2.51
CA LEU A 272 9.60 -14.80 3.89
C LEU A 272 8.14 -15.22 4.01
N LYS A 273 7.89 -16.26 4.82
CA LYS A 273 6.56 -16.80 5.13
C LYS A 273 6.03 -16.27 6.46
N LYS A 274 6.92 -16.09 7.43
CA LYS A 274 6.58 -15.71 8.80
C LYS A 274 7.65 -14.82 9.42
N ILE A 275 7.21 -13.83 10.20
CA ILE A 275 8.05 -13.07 11.12
C ILE A 275 7.45 -13.13 12.51
N THR A 276 8.27 -13.36 13.53
CA THR A 276 7.85 -13.52 14.92
C THR A 276 8.65 -12.57 15.79
N PHE A 277 8.00 -11.56 16.33
CA PHE A 277 8.66 -10.54 17.16
C PHE A 277 8.76 -10.93 18.64
N ASN A 278 7.84 -11.77 19.15
CA ASN A 278 7.80 -12.27 20.55
C ASN A 278 7.84 -11.15 21.61
N GLY A 279 7.49 -9.91 21.27
CA GLY A 279 7.65 -8.76 22.16
C GLY A 279 9.09 -8.23 22.30
N TYR A 280 10.01 -8.70 21.47
CA TYR A 280 11.43 -8.32 21.54
C TYR A 280 11.88 -7.37 20.41
N PHE A 281 10.94 -6.70 19.77
CA PHE A 281 11.24 -5.67 18.76
C PHE A 281 10.48 -4.37 19.09
N ASP A 282 11.19 -3.36 19.52
CA ASP A 282 10.64 -2.07 19.95
C ASP A 282 10.78 -1.01 18.84
N THR A 283 9.66 -0.46 18.38
CA THR A 283 9.59 0.55 17.33
C THR A 283 9.34 1.96 17.83
N SER A 284 9.37 2.21 19.14
CA SER A 284 9.04 3.51 19.76
C SER A 284 9.88 4.69 19.28
N LYS A 285 11.09 4.43 18.77
CA LYS A 285 11.98 5.46 18.22
C LYS A 285 11.84 5.64 16.71
N THR A 286 10.97 4.88 16.06
CA THR A 286 10.84 4.86 14.60
C THR A 286 10.07 6.07 14.09
N LYS A 287 10.62 6.76 13.10
CA LYS A 287 10.03 7.93 12.43
C LYS A 287 9.44 7.62 11.07
N THR A 288 9.92 6.55 10.41
CA THR A 288 9.48 6.15 9.08
C THR A 288 9.54 4.64 8.88
N MET A 289 8.48 4.09 8.27
CA MET A 289 8.30 2.68 7.94
C MET A 289 7.99 2.50 6.44
N TYR A 290 8.47 3.43 5.60
CA TYR A 290 8.22 3.39 4.16
C TYR A 290 8.69 2.07 3.55
N SER A 291 7.80 1.38 2.84
CA SER A 291 8.09 0.10 2.16
C SER A 291 8.67 -1.01 3.07
N MET A 292 8.42 -0.99 4.39
CA MET A 292 9.08 -1.87 5.37
C MET A 292 8.96 -3.35 5.03
N PHE A 293 7.78 -3.82 4.58
CA PHE A 293 7.52 -5.21 4.17
C PHE A 293 7.25 -5.36 2.66
N ARG A 294 7.58 -4.33 1.86
CA ARG A 294 7.29 -4.37 0.43
C ARG A 294 7.95 -5.56 -0.26
N ASN A 295 7.19 -6.25 -1.13
CA ASN A 295 7.62 -7.44 -1.88
C ASN A 295 7.89 -8.68 -1.01
N CYS A 296 7.32 -8.77 0.19
CA CYS A 296 7.25 -10.01 0.96
C CYS A 296 6.11 -10.88 0.42
N TYR A 297 6.29 -11.42 -0.79
CA TYR A 297 5.21 -12.09 -1.56
C TYR A 297 4.55 -13.26 -0.84
N LEU A 298 5.32 -13.99 -0.01
CA LEU A 298 4.87 -15.19 0.68
C LEU A 298 4.47 -14.97 2.14
N LEU A 299 4.57 -13.73 2.64
CA LEU A 299 4.21 -13.39 4.02
C LEU A 299 2.71 -13.60 4.22
N GLU A 300 2.35 -14.55 5.10
CA GLU A 300 0.96 -14.94 5.35
C GLU A 300 0.31 -14.12 6.47
N SER A 301 1.11 -13.75 7.47
CA SER A 301 0.70 -12.93 8.60
C SER A 301 1.90 -12.22 9.23
N VAL A 302 1.65 -11.10 9.88
CA VAL A 302 2.62 -10.37 10.71
C VAL A 302 1.90 -9.87 11.95
N ASP A 303 2.48 -10.11 13.11
CA ASP A 303 1.99 -9.58 14.39
C ASP A 303 2.52 -8.15 14.56
N THR A 304 1.63 -7.18 14.39
CA THR A 304 1.93 -5.76 14.48
C THR A 304 1.49 -5.13 15.80
N ASN A 305 0.93 -5.92 16.73
CA ASN A 305 0.38 -5.41 18.00
C ASN A 305 1.42 -4.74 18.89
N MET A 306 2.70 -5.08 18.70
CA MET A 306 3.82 -4.51 19.46
C MET A 306 4.40 -3.25 18.80
N PHE A 307 3.90 -2.84 17.65
CA PHE A 307 4.43 -1.66 16.96
C PHE A 307 3.93 -0.39 17.61
N ASP A 308 4.83 0.36 18.24
CA ASP A 308 4.60 1.76 18.58
C ASP A 308 4.87 2.62 17.33
N THR A 309 3.80 3.18 16.80
CA THR A 309 3.84 4.02 15.60
C THR A 309 3.60 5.50 15.89
N SER A 310 3.55 5.90 17.17
CA SER A 310 3.23 7.26 17.61
C SER A 310 4.16 8.33 17.05
N ASN A 311 5.40 7.97 16.71
CA ASN A 311 6.39 8.87 16.11
C ASN A 311 6.49 8.75 14.58
N VAL A 312 5.71 7.85 13.95
CA VAL A 312 5.83 7.56 12.52
C VAL A 312 5.10 8.61 11.69
N THR A 313 5.79 9.15 10.69
CA THR A 313 5.25 10.15 9.76
C THR A 313 5.01 9.59 8.35
N ASN A 314 5.63 8.45 8.01
CA ASN A 314 5.55 7.85 6.68
C ASN A 314 5.37 6.33 6.76
N MET A 315 4.22 5.85 6.27
CA MET A 315 3.86 4.44 6.14
C MET A 315 3.62 4.05 4.67
N GLY A 316 4.05 4.90 3.72
CA GLY A 316 3.84 4.63 2.30
C GLY A 316 4.42 3.29 1.89
N GLY A 317 3.63 2.50 1.15
CA GLY A 317 4.04 1.21 0.62
C GLY A 317 4.41 0.13 1.63
N MET A 318 4.05 0.30 2.91
CA MET A 318 4.53 -0.58 3.99
C MET A 318 4.34 -2.06 3.69
N PHE A 319 3.20 -2.44 3.07
CA PHE A 319 2.85 -3.83 2.72
C PHE A 319 2.65 -4.05 1.21
N ILE A 320 3.19 -3.16 0.34
CA ILE A 320 3.05 -3.38 -1.12
C ILE A 320 3.52 -4.79 -1.51
N ASN A 321 2.71 -5.49 -2.30
CA ASN A 321 3.02 -6.84 -2.79
C ASN A 321 3.18 -7.91 -1.71
N CYS A 322 2.55 -7.78 -0.54
CA CYS A 322 2.37 -8.87 0.41
C CYS A 322 1.21 -9.76 -0.08
N GLN A 323 1.44 -10.49 -1.18
CA GLN A 323 0.38 -11.15 -1.97
C GLN A 323 -0.35 -12.27 -1.21
N LYS A 324 0.28 -12.90 -0.20
CA LYS A 324 -0.29 -13.97 0.61
C LYS A 324 -0.87 -13.50 1.94
N LEU A 325 -0.71 -12.23 2.28
CA LEU A 325 -1.24 -11.64 3.51
C LEU A 325 -2.77 -11.67 3.47
N LYS A 326 -3.38 -12.48 4.36
CA LYS A 326 -4.84 -12.66 4.41
C LYS A 326 -5.53 -11.71 5.34
N ASN A 327 -4.92 -11.47 6.49
CA ASN A 327 -5.40 -10.56 7.52
C ASN A 327 -4.21 -9.84 8.12
N ILE A 328 -4.45 -8.65 8.61
CA ILE A 328 -3.49 -7.87 9.40
C ILE A 328 -4.24 -7.10 10.48
N ASP A 329 -3.75 -7.15 11.70
CA ASP A 329 -4.25 -6.34 12.80
C ASP A 329 -3.45 -5.04 12.87
N VAL A 330 -4.10 -3.92 12.60
CA VAL A 330 -3.52 -2.56 12.67
C VAL A 330 -4.17 -1.73 13.78
N SER A 331 -4.87 -2.37 14.72
CA SER A 331 -5.58 -1.69 15.81
C SER A 331 -4.65 -0.94 16.77
N SER A 332 -3.38 -1.37 16.86
CA SER A 332 -2.35 -0.68 17.68
C SER A 332 -1.74 0.54 16.99
N PHE A 333 -2.00 0.76 15.68
CA PHE A 333 -1.33 1.84 14.96
C PHE A 333 -1.87 3.20 15.36
N ASP A 334 -1.02 4.03 15.96
CA ASP A 334 -1.25 5.48 16.08
C ASP A 334 -0.79 6.14 14.78
N THR A 335 -1.75 6.64 14.00
CA THR A 335 -1.50 7.29 12.72
C THR A 335 -1.61 8.81 12.78
N SER A 336 -1.72 9.39 13.99
CA SER A 336 -1.95 10.83 14.19
C SER A 336 -0.87 11.74 13.61
N ASN A 337 0.36 11.23 13.49
CA ASN A 337 1.50 11.94 12.91
C ASN A 337 1.78 11.56 11.44
N VAL A 338 1.03 10.59 10.88
CA VAL A 338 1.28 10.08 9.53
C VAL A 338 0.80 11.07 8.48
N THR A 339 1.65 11.38 7.53
CA THR A 339 1.36 12.26 6.38
C THR A 339 1.28 11.50 5.06
N ASN A 340 1.88 10.32 4.97
CA ASN A 340 1.95 9.50 3.76
C ASN A 340 1.53 8.06 4.03
N MET A 341 0.46 7.61 3.37
CA MET A 341 -0.05 6.24 3.33
C MET A 341 -0.17 5.71 1.89
N LEU A 342 0.59 6.32 0.94
CA LEU A 342 0.53 5.97 -0.47
C LEU A 342 0.76 4.47 -0.68
N GLY A 343 -0.23 3.77 -1.26
CA GLY A 343 -0.11 2.36 -1.60
C GLY A 343 0.12 1.42 -0.42
N MET A 344 -0.23 1.80 0.82
CA MET A 344 0.14 1.05 2.04
C MET A 344 -0.19 -0.44 1.96
N PHE A 345 -1.32 -0.83 1.37
CA PHE A 345 -1.79 -2.20 1.18
C PHE A 345 -1.92 -2.60 -0.30
N SER A 346 -1.29 -1.84 -1.21
CA SER A 346 -1.35 -2.15 -2.64
C SER A 346 -0.83 -3.56 -2.93
N ASP A 347 -1.53 -4.28 -3.82
CA ASP A 347 -1.18 -5.66 -4.20
C ASP A 347 -1.16 -6.68 -3.04
N CYS A 348 -1.88 -6.42 -1.94
CA CYS A 348 -2.22 -7.41 -0.93
C CYS A 348 -3.37 -8.30 -1.47
N ARG A 349 -3.04 -9.13 -2.46
CA ARG A 349 -4.01 -9.85 -3.30
C ARG A 349 -4.92 -10.81 -2.54
N SER A 350 -4.44 -11.37 -1.42
CA SER A 350 -5.17 -12.31 -0.58
C SER A 350 -5.86 -11.66 0.62
N LEU A 351 -5.76 -10.34 0.81
CA LEU A 351 -6.34 -9.63 1.95
C LEU A 351 -7.87 -9.70 1.87
N GLU A 352 -8.50 -10.39 2.82
CA GLU A 352 -9.94 -10.65 2.83
C GLU A 352 -10.73 -9.57 3.60
N SER A 353 -10.14 -9.04 4.65
CA SER A 353 -10.70 -7.96 5.48
C SER A 353 -9.59 -7.18 6.18
N ILE A 354 -9.87 -5.94 6.51
CA ILE A 354 -9.01 -5.08 7.33
C ILE A 354 -9.89 -4.10 8.09
N ASP A 355 -9.58 -3.86 9.36
CA ASP A 355 -10.19 -2.79 10.16
C ASP A 355 -9.19 -1.63 10.29
N VAL A 356 -9.57 -0.48 9.74
CA VAL A 356 -8.80 0.78 9.79
C VAL A 356 -9.60 1.90 10.47
N SER A 357 -10.60 1.53 11.27
CA SER A 357 -11.48 2.48 11.97
C SER A 357 -10.75 3.36 12.98
N ASN A 358 -9.60 2.88 13.49
CA ASN A 358 -8.72 3.62 14.40
C ASN A 358 -7.76 4.59 13.70
N PHE A 359 -7.68 4.58 12.36
CA PHE A 359 -6.74 5.45 11.65
C PHE A 359 -7.17 6.92 11.75
N ASN A 360 -6.30 7.75 12.30
CA ASN A 360 -6.40 9.20 12.22
C ASN A 360 -5.70 9.68 10.95
N THR A 361 -6.48 10.08 9.95
CA THR A 361 -5.96 10.52 8.65
C THR A 361 -5.92 12.05 8.49
N SER A 362 -6.18 12.81 9.55
CA SER A 362 -6.27 14.28 9.50
C SER A 362 -4.99 14.98 9.02
N ASN A 363 -3.84 14.30 9.10
CA ASN A 363 -2.57 14.80 8.58
C ASN A 363 -2.14 14.15 7.26
N VAL A 364 -2.89 13.16 6.77
CA VAL A 364 -2.53 12.42 5.55
C VAL A 364 -2.80 13.27 4.31
N THR A 365 -1.78 13.41 3.47
CA THR A 365 -1.86 14.12 2.18
C THR A 365 -1.78 13.20 0.98
N ALA A 366 -1.25 11.96 1.16
CA ALA A 366 -1.03 11.01 0.09
C ALA A 366 -1.55 9.62 0.46
N VAL A 367 -2.56 9.14 -0.27
CA VAL A 367 -3.11 7.77 -0.20
C VAL A 367 -3.03 7.07 -1.55
N ALA A 368 -2.94 7.84 -2.64
CA ALA A 368 -3.00 7.35 -4.01
C ALA A 368 -2.29 8.29 -4.99
N ASN A 369 -1.79 7.74 -6.08
CA ASN A 369 -1.27 8.49 -7.23
C ASN A 369 -1.38 7.62 -8.50
N ASN A 370 -0.82 8.10 -9.63
CA ASN A 370 -0.83 7.40 -10.91
C ASN A 370 -0.08 6.04 -10.92
N TYR A 371 0.71 5.73 -9.89
CA TYR A 371 1.47 4.48 -9.77
C TYR A 371 0.85 3.48 -8.81
N GLY A 372 0.02 3.93 -7.86
CA GLY A 372 -0.64 3.05 -6.91
C GLY A 372 -1.60 3.76 -5.97
N GLY A 373 -2.61 3.03 -5.51
CA GLY A 373 -3.58 3.44 -4.50
C GLY A 373 -3.50 2.59 -3.25
N MET A 374 -3.97 3.10 -2.13
CA MET A 374 -3.83 2.46 -0.81
C MET A 374 -4.29 1.01 -0.79
N PHE A 375 -5.39 0.68 -1.48
CA PHE A 375 -5.97 -0.67 -1.56
C PHE A 375 -5.97 -1.23 -2.99
N MET A 376 -5.12 -0.71 -3.89
CA MET A 376 -5.06 -1.20 -5.26
C MET A 376 -4.75 -2.70 -5.30
N ASN A 377 -5.50 -3.45 -6.15
CA ASN A 377 -5.33 -4.90 -6.36
C ASN A 377 -5.51 -5.79 -5.10
N CYS A 378 -6.29 -5.32 -4.11
CA CYS A 378 -6.77 -6.16 -3.01
C CYS A 378 -7.94 -7.02 -3.52
N TYR A 379 -7.65 -8.04 -4.36
CA TYR A 379 -8.67 -8.79 -5.09
C TYR A 379 -9.66 -9.52 -4.20
N GLU A 380 -9.21 -10.01 -3.04
CA GLU A 380 -10.03 -10.82 -2.11
C GLU A 380 -10.81 -9.97 -1.10
N LEU A 381 -10.56 -8.65 -1.02
CA LEU A 381 -11.21 -7.76 -0.06
C LEU A 381 -12.72 -7.68 -0.32
N LYS A 382 -13.52 -8.02 0.71
CA LYS A 382 -14.98 -8.17 0.61
C LYS A 382 -15.74 -6.93 1.03
N THR A 383 -15.31 -6.31 2.10
CA THR A 383 -15.91 -5.10 2.68
C THR A 383 -14.84 -4.15 3.16
N LEU A 384 -15.10 -2.84 3.07
CA LEU A 384 -14.19 -1.82 3.58
C LEU A 384 -15.00 -0.62 4.09
N ASP A 385 -14.75 -0.25 5.34
CA ASP A 385 -15.34 0.94 5.95
C ASP A 385 -14.25 2.01 6.18
N LEU A 386 -14.40 3.15 5.51
CA LEU A 386 -13.52 4.30 5.59
C LEU A 386 -14.26 5.54 6.10
N SER A 387 -15.38 5.36 6.81
CA SER A 387 -16.18 6.47 7.33
C SER A 387 -15.45 7.30 8.39
N SER A 388 -14.37 6.73 9.00
CA SER A 388 -13.49 7.46 9.94
C SER A 388 -12.43 8.34 9.25
N PHE A 389 -12.23 8.19 7.92
CA PHE A 389 -11.14 8.90 7.24
C PHE A 389 -11.48 10.38 7.05
N ASP A 390 -10.60 11.25 7.55
CA ASP A 390 -10.53 12.65 7.14
C ASP A 390 -9.71 12.74 5.84
N THR A 391 -10.38 13.09 4.75
CA THR A 391 -9.76 13.18 3.43
C THR A 391 -9.56 14.62 2.94
N SER A 392 -9.78 15.60 3.83
CA SER A 392 -9.77 17.04 3.49
C SER A 392 -8.43 17.54 2.93
N LYS A 393 -7.31 16.86 3.23
CA LYS A 393 -5.98 17.23 2.71
C LYS A 393 -5.54 16.41 1.49
N ILE A 394 -6.33 15.41 1.08
CA ILE A 394 -5.97 14.52 -0.02
C ILE A 394 -6.22 15.18 -1.36
N THR A 395 -5.24 15.06 -2.27
CA THR A 395 -5.28 15.68 -3.60
C THR A 395 -5.50 14.68 -4.73
N SER A 396 -5.35 13.37 -4.47
CA SER A 396 -5.55 12.31 -5.46
C SER A 396 -6.13 11.06 -4.84
N PHE A 397 -7.16 10.50 -5.50
CA PHE A 397 -7.69 9.16 -5.25
C PHE A 397 -7.42 8.21 -6.43
N ALA A 398 -6.47 8.57 -7.31
CA ALA A 398 -6.16 7.75 -8.47
C ALA A 398 -5.84 6.30 -8.06
N ARG A 399 -6.58 5.32 -8.61
CA ARG A 399 -6.41 3.89 -8.35
C ARG A 399 -6.64 3.42 -6.90
N MET A 400 -7.25 4.25 -6.03
CA MET A 400 -7.35 3.94 -4.58
C MET A 400 -7.95 2.56 -4.31
N PHE A 401 -8.96 2.13 -5.07
CA PHE A 401 -9.63 0.83 -4.97
C PHE A 401 -9.51 0.02 -6.27
N ALA A 402 -8.63 0.41 -7.18
CA ALA A 402 -8.53 -0.27 -8.46
C ALA A 402 -8.21 -1.77 -8.27
N GLY A 403 -8.95 -2.64 -8.93
CA GLY A 403 -8.76 -4.08 -8.84
C GLY A 403 -9.38 -4.77 -7.62
N CYS A 404 -10.10 -4.07 -6.72
CA CYS A 404 -10.81 -4.70 -5.60
C CYS A 404 -12.04 -5.50 -6.12
N SER A 405 -11.78 -6.59 -6.85
CA SER A 405 -12.78 -7.29 -7.65
C SER A 405 -13.85 -8.03 -6.84
N LYS A 406 -13.56 -8.42 -5.59
CA LYS A 406 -14.53 -9.05 -4.67
C LYS A 406 -15.20 -8.08 -3.70
N LEU A 407 -14.87 -6.79 -3.77
CA LEU A 407 -15.46 -5.77 -2.90
C LEU A 407 -16.95 -5.63 -3.21
N THR A 408 -17.80 -5.92 -2.22
CA THR A 408 -19.26 -5.85 -2.33
C THR A 408 -19.85 -4.66 -1.59
N SER A 409 -19.16 -4.18 -0.55
CA SER A 409 -19.57 -3.03 0.26
C SER A 409 -18.37 -2.11 0.53
N LEU A 410 -18.56 -0.83 0.28
CA LEU A 410 -17.56 0.23 0.50
C LEU A 410 -18.27 1.42 1.12
N ASN A 411 -17.82 1.84 2.31
CA ASN A 411 -18.33 3.03 3.00
C ASN A 411 -17.31 4.16 2.88
N ILE A 412 -17.66 5.18 2.09
CA ILE A 412 -16.88 6.40 1.83
C ILE A 412 -17.75 7.65 2.07
N SER A 413 -18.78 7.53 2.89
CA SER A 413 -19.81 8.56 3.08
C SER A 413 -19.27 9.90 3.58
N ASN A 414 -18.10 9.89 4.27
CA ASN A 414 -17.48 11.09 4.84
C ASN A 414 -16.32 11.65 3.98
N PHE A 415 -16.13 11.14 2.76
CA PHE A 415 -15.03 11.65 1.92
C PHE A 415 -15.23 13.11 1.52
N ASP A 416 -14.35 13.98 1.99
CA ASP A 416 -14.18 15.34 1.44
C ASP A 416 -13.26 15.27 0.22
N THR A 417 -13.84 15.52 -0.96
CA THR A 417 -13.10 15.51 -2.23
C THR A 417 -12.78 16.91 -2.76
N SER A 418 -13.00 17.95 -1.94
CA SER A 418 -12.90 19.36 -2.35
C SER A 418 -11.49 19.79 -2.82
N ASN A 419 -10.46 19.05 -2.41
CA ASN A 419 -9.07 19.27 -2.82
C ASN A 419 -8.56 18.29 -3.89
N VAL A 420 -9.40 17.33 -4.29
CA VAL A 420 -9.00 16.27 -5.22
C VAL A 420 -8.93 16.79 -6.65
N THR A 421 -7.82 16.52 -7.32
CA THR A 421 -7.57 16.87 -8.72
C THR A 421 -7.55 15.67 -9.65
N ASP A 422 -7.34 14.45 -9.12
CA ASP A 422 -7.25 13.21 -9.90
C ASP A 422 -8.08 12.09 -9.26
N MET A 423 -9.07 11.60 -10.01
CA MET A 423 -9.93 10.46 -9.65
C MET A 423 -9.77 9.30 -10.66
N SER A 424 -8.70 9.31 -11.45
CA SER A 424 -8.50 8.31 -12.50
C SER A 424 -8.43 6.90 -11.91
N ASN A 425 -9.19 5.98 -12.52
CA ASN A 425 -9.26 4.57 -12.12
C ASN A 425 -9.62 4.30 -10.65
N MET A 426 -10.26 5.25 -9.95
CA MET A 426 -10.53 5.13 -8.51
C MET A 426 -11.24 3.82 -8.15
N PHE A 427 -12.25 3.40 -8.94
CA PHE A 427 -13.02 2.17 -8.75
C PHE A 427 -12.82 1.17 -9.89
N ASN A 428 -11.78 1.34 -10.70
CA ASN A 428 -11.51 0.46 -11.85
C ASN A 428 -11.43 -1.01 -11.39
N GLY A 429 -12.24 -1.88 -12.03
CA GLY A 429 -12.22 -3.31 -11.70
C GLY A 429 -12.93 -3.69 -10.39
N CYS A 430 -13.65 -2.79 -9.74
CA CYS A 430 -14.51 -3.11 -8.59
C CYS A 430 -15.77 -3.86 -9.07
N SER A 431 -15.56 -5.01 -9.69
CA SER A 431 -16.58 -5.71 -10.48
C SER A 431 -17.71 -6.33 -9.66
N SER A 432 -17.57 -6.42 -8.33
CA SER A 432 -18.59 -6.96 -7.42
C SER A 432 -19.38 -5.90 -6.66
N LEU A 433 -18.98 -4.62 -6.70
CA LEU A 433 -19.73 -3.54 -6.07
C LEU A 433 -21.14 -3.44 -6.67
N LEU A 434 -22.13 -3.36 -5.78
CA LEU A 434 -23.54 -3.18 -6.17
C LEU A 434 -23.95 -1.71 -6.21
N LYS A 435 -23.32 -0.89 -5.38
CA LYS A 435 -23.55 0.54 -5.24
C LYS A 435 -22.24 1.26 -4.95
N ILE A 436 -22.08 2.45 -5.50
CA ILE A 436 -21.01 3.40 -5.17
C ILE A 436 -21.68 4.70 -4.77
N ASP A 437 -21.45 5.17 -3.55
CA ASP A 437 -22.03 6.43 -3.07
C ASP A 437 -21.10 7.59 -3.47
N THR A 438 -21.56 8.37 -4.43
CA THR A 438 -20.86 9.55 -4.95
C THR A 438 -21.55 10.87 -4.56
N SER A 439 -22.60 10.81 -3.73
CA SER A 439 -23.44 11.96 -3.39
C SER A 439 -22.70 13.11 -2.70
N GLY A 440 -21.62 12.77 -1.94
CA GLY A 440 -20.76 13.75 -1.25
C GLY A 440 -19.61 14.29 -2.11
N PHE A 441 -19.44 13.84 -3.35
CA PHE A 441 -18.26 14.20 -4.12
C PHE A 441 -18.30 15.63 -4.66
N ASN A 442 -17.33 16.45 -4.27
CA ASN A 442 -17.05 17.75 -4.87
C ASN A 442 -15.95 17.58 -5.93
N THR A 443 -16.36 17.59 -7.20
CA THR A 443 -15.43 17.35 -8.33
C THR A 443 -14.93 18.62 -9.01
N LYS A 444 -15.16 19.79 -8.41
CA LYS A 444 -14.84 21.11 -9.03
C LYS A 444 -13.37 21.25 -9.44
N LYS A 445 -12.45 20.63 -8.72
CA LYS A 445 -10.99 20.70 -9.02
C LYS A 445 -10.49 19.51 -9.84
N VAL A 446 -11.32 18.52 -10.09
CA VAL A 446 -10.91 17.30 -10.79
C VAL A 446 -10.60 17.58 -12.25
N THR A 447 -9.43 17.11 -12.70
CA THR A 447 -8.94 17.25 -14.07
C THR A 447 -8.96 15.93 -14.85
N SER A 448 -8.89 14.78 -14.18
CA SER A 448 -8.97 13.45 -14.79
C SER A 448 -10.00 12.57 -14.11
N MET A 449 -10.88 11.98 -14.91
CA MET A 449 -11.84 10.93 -14.52
C MET A 449 -11.64 9.68 -15.38
N MET A 450 -10.46 9.51 -15.98
CA MET A 450 -10.14 8.35 -16.82
C MET A 450 -10.39 7.05 -16.07
N GLY A 451 -11.22 6.16 -16.63
CA GLY A 451 -11.50 4.84 -16.08
C GLY A 451 -12.07 4.81 -14.67
N MET A 452 -12.63 5.95 -14.17
CA MET A 452 -13.06 6.07 -12.77
C MET A 452 -13.97 4.92 -12.32
N PHE A 453 -14.88 4.45 -13.18
CA PHE A 453 -15.82 3.36 -12.92
C PHE A 453 -15.63 2.19 -13.89
N TYR A 454 -14.49 2.12 -14.57
CA TYR A 454 -14.22 1.07 -15.55
C TYR A 454 -14.38 -0.33 -14.93
N GLU A 455 -15.11 -1.22 -15.60
CA GLU A 455 -15.42 -2.58 -15.13
C GLU A 455 -16.19 -2.69 -13.79
N CYS A 456 -16.94 -1.68 -13.38
CA CYS A 456 -17.91 -1.78 -12.30
C CYS A 456 -19.15 -2.57 -12.78
N LYS A 457 -18.96 -3.87 -13.04
CA LYS A 457 -19.89 -4.73 -13.81
C LYS A 457 -21.23 -4.94 -13.15
N LYS A 458 -21.35 -4.86 -11.81
CA LYS A 458 -22.58 -5.12 -11.05
C LYS A 458 -23.33 -3.85 -10.61
N VAL A 459 -22.75 -2.68 -10.80
CA VAL A 459 -23.44 -1.41 -10.52
C VAL A 459 -24.61 -1.25 -11.48
N THR A 460 -25.83 -1.14 -10.95
CA THR A 460 -27.07 -0.98 -11.75
C THR A 460 -27.51 0.47 -11.87
N ASN A 461 -27.12 1.31 -10.92
CA ASN A 461 -27.41 2.74 -10.88
C ASN A 461 -26.23 3.50 -10.30
N LEU A 462 -25.86 4.61 -10.90
CA LEU A 462 -24.77 5.47 -10.49
C LEU A 462 -25.20 6.93 -10.59
N ASP A 463 -25.25 7.61 -9.45
CA ASP A 463 -25.60 9.04 -9.40
C ASP A 463 -24.35 9.90 -9.60
N VAL A 464 -24.28 10.56 -10.75
CA VAL A 464 -23.22 11.52 -11.09
C VAL A 464 -23.80 12.93 -11.31
N SER A 465 -25.05 13.16 -10.90
CA SER A 465 -25.76 14.44 -11.10
C SER A 465 -25.12 15.62 -10.38
N GLY A 466 -24.33 15.33 -9.30
CA GLY A 466 -23.56 16.31 -8.54
C GLY A 466 -22.16 16.63 -9.13
N PHE A 467 -21.73 15.92 -10.17
CA PHE A 467 -20.39 16.10 -10.70
C PHE A 467 -20.24 17.43 -11.46
N ASN A 468 -19.27 18.24 -11.02
CA ASN A 468 -18.81 19.39 -11.77
C ASN A 468 -17.62 18.96 -12.65
N THR A 469 -17.84 18.87 -13.96
CA THR A 469 -16.83 18.39 -14.90
C THR A 469 -16.12 19.53 -15.68
N SER A 470 -16.34 20.79 -15.29
CA SER A 470 -15.84 21.97 -16.03
C SER A 470 -14.31 22.07 -16.13
N ASN A 471 -13.56 21.32 -15.31
CA ASN A 471 -12.11 21.26 -15.36
C ASN A 471 -11.57 19.92 -15.87
N VAL A 472 -12.48 18.97 -16.15
CA VAL A 472 -12.06 17.63 -16.62
C VAL A 472 -11.57 17.71 -18.06
N THR A 473 -10.41 17.14 -18.31
CA THR A 473 -9.76 17.10 -19.62
C THR A 473 -9.75 15.72 -20.24
N GLU A 474 -9.92 14.65 -19.44
CA GLU A 474 -9.88 13.26 -19.89
C GLU A 474 -10.99 12.42 -19.25
N MET A 475 -11.81 11.77 -20.09
CA MET A 475 -12.92 10.88 -19.69
C MET A 475 -12.82 9.50 -20.35
N THR A 476 -11.66 9.14 -20.91
CA THR A 476 -11.43 7.83 -21.52
C THR A 476 -11.84 6.71 -20.58
N ASN A 477 -12.66 5.75 -21.04
CA ASN A 477 -13.11 4.59 -20.25
C ASN A 477 -13.92 4.92 -18.97
N MET A 478 -14.40 6.14 -18.75
CA MET A 478 -14.98 6.54 -17.47
C MET A 478 -16.04 5.57 -16.94
N PHE A 479 -16.92 5.06 -17.81
CA PHE A 479 -17.98 4.09 -17.49
C PHE A 479 -17.80 2.78 -18.27
N GLY A 480 -16.65 2.57 -18.90
CA GLY A 480 -16.44 1.40 -19.74
C GLY A 480 -16.69 0.09 -18.99
N ASN A 481 -17.36 -0.86 -19.64
CA ASN A 481 -17.74 -2.16 -19.09
C ASN A 481 -18.61 -2.16 -17.83
N CYS A 482 -19.35 -1.06 -17.56
CA CYS A 482 -20.44 -1.04 -16.57
C CYS A 482 -21.66 -1.79 -17.14
N SER A 483 -21.51 -3.10 -17.34
CA SER A 483 -22.43 -3.92 -18.13
C SER A 483 -23.83 -4.08 -17.53
N SER A 484 -24.02 -3.86 -16.23
CA SER A 484 -25.33 -3.90 -15.56
C SER A 484 -25.99 -2.52 -15.40
N LEU A 485 -25.32 -1.44 -15.80
CA LEU A 485 -25.83 -0.08 -15.67
C LEU A 485 -27.05 0.12 -16.60
N ILE A 486 -28.22 0.42 -16.00
CA ILE A 486 -29.51 0.49 -16.73
C ILE A 486 -29.77 1.92 -17.20
N SER A 487 -29.42 2.90 -16.38
CA SER A 487 -29.59 4.33 -16.67
C SER A 487 -28.41 5.14 -16.13
N LEU A 488 -28.09 6.23 -16.80
CA LEU A 488 -27.02 7.15 -16.40
C LEU A 488 -27.37 8.56 -16.86
N ASP A 489 -27.43 9.51 -15.94
CA ASP A 489 -27.67 10.92 -16.28
C ASP A 489 -26.34 11.70 -16.32
N VAL A 490 -25.90 12.00 -17.53
CA VAL A 490 -24.72 12.83 -17.82
C VAL A 490 -25.11 14.19 -18.46
N SER A 491 -26.39 14.54 -18.41
CA SER A 491 -26.91 15.75 -19.06
C SER A 491 -26.32 17.06 -18.50
N LYS A 492 -25.74 17.03 -17.29
CA LYS A 492 -25.09 18.18 -16.66
C LYS A 492 -23.58 18.24 -16.88
N PHE A 493 -23.01 17.28 -17.60
CA PHE A 493 -21.56 17.28 -17.84
C PHE A 493 -21.17 18.44 -18.75
N ASN A 494 -20.24 19.25 -18.27
CA ASN A 494 -19.53 20.23 -19.11
C ASN A 494 -18.28 19.57 -19.67
N THR A 495 -18.29 19.32 -20.99
CA THR A 495 -17.20 18.60 -21.69
C THR A 495 -16.31 19.52 -22.52
N SER A 496 -16.44 20.85 -22.41
CA SER A 496 -15.75 21.83 -23.26
C SER A 496 -14.21 21.77 -23.19
N LYS A 497 -13.64 21.17 -22.12
CA LYS A 497 -12.21 20.96 -21.98
C LYS A 497 -11.76 19.52 -22.26
N VAL A 498 -12.70 18.62 -22.51
CA VAL A 498 -12.38 17.20 -22.70
C VAL A 498 -11.82 16.98 -24.10
N TYR A 499 -10.60 16.42 -24.18
CA TYR A 499 -9.97 16.14 -25.47
C TYR A 499 -9.91 14.64 -25.81
N LYS A 500 -10.28 13.74 -24.86
CA LYS A 500 -10.39 12.28 -25.06
C LYS A 500 -11.65 11.71 -24.44
N PHE A 501 -12.49 11.09 -25.27
CA PHE A 501 -13.70 10.36 -24.88
C PHE A 501 -13.62 8.87 -25.23
N GLY A 502 -12.50 8.40 -25.75
CA GLY A 502 -12.40 7.01 -26.22
C GLY A 502 -12.93 6.03 -25.20
N GLN A 503 -13.77 5.09 -25.65
CA GLN A 503 -14.32 4.02 -24.80
C GLN A 503 -15.16 4.46 -23.58
N MET A 504 -15.62 5.74 -23.52
CA MET A 504 -16.28 6.29 -22.32
C MET A 504 -17.45 5.43 -21.84
N PHE A 505 -18.24 4.86 -22.76
CA PHE A 505 -19.40 3.99 -22.47
C PHE A 505 -19.23 2.59 -23.09
N LEU A 506 -18.00 2.19 -23.43
CA LEU A 506 -17.70 0.87 -23.98
C LEU A 506 -18.36 -0.22 -23.12
N GLY A 507 -19.12 -1.14 -23.74
CA GLY A 507 -19.66 -2.32 -23.06
C GLY A 507 -20.74 -2.03 -22.00
N CYS A 508 -21.34 -0.83 -22.00
CA CYS A 508 -22.53 -0.52 -21.18
C CYS A 508 -23.77 -1.21 -21.75
N SER A 509 -23.74 -2.54 -21.79
CA SER A 509 -24.67 -3.39 -22.54
C SER A 509 -26.12 -3.40 -22.03
N SER A 510 -26.36 -2.95 -20.79
CA SER A 510 -27.72 -2.84 -20.22
C SER A 510 -28.32 -1.44 -20.33
N LEU A 511 -27.55 -0.46 -20.81
CA LEU A 511 -27.99 0.93 -20.91
C LEU A 511 -29.05 1.06 -22.02
N THR A 512 -30.24 1.51 -21.67
CA THR A 512 -31.37 1.63 -22.59
C THR A 512 -31.54 3.02 -23.19
N SER A 513 -31.05 4.03 -22.49
CA SER A 513 -31.06 5.43 -22.93
C SER A 513 -29.86 6.18 -22.40
N LEU A 514 -29.35 7.14 -23.15
CA LEU A 514 -28.24 7.99 -22.77
C LEU A 514 -28.39 9.36 -23.44
N ASN A 515 -28.40 10.43 -22.65
CA ASN A 515 -28.47 11.79 -23.17
C ASN A 515 -27.06 12.42 -23.20
N VAL A 516 -26.51 12.58 -24.38
CA VAL A 516 -25.22 13.21 -24.67
C VAL A 516 -25.36 14.46 -25.57
N SER A 517 -26.57 14.95 -25.75
CA SER A 517 -26.86 16.08 -26.64
C SER A 517 -26.13 17.38 -26.25
N ASN A 518 -25.73 17.50 -24.97
CA ASN A 518 -25.00 18.66 -24.48
C ASN A 518 -23.45 18.47 -24.50
N PHE A 519 -22.97 17.34 -25.03
CA PHE A 519 -21.53 17.13 -25.09
C PHE A 519 -20.88 18.05 -26.12
N ASP A 520 -19.96 18.92 -25.67
CA ASP A 520 -19.07 19.67 -26.53
C ASP A 520 -17.86 18.79 -26.86
N THR A 521 -17.76 18.35 -28.10
CA THR A 521 -16.66 17.52 -28.62
C THR A 521 -15.68 18.32 -29.48
N SER A 522 -15.84 19.65 -29.59
CA SER A 522 -15.01 20.51 -30.46
C SER A 522 -13.51 20.52 -30.11
N GLY A 523 -13.16 20.16 -28.87
CA GLY A 523 -11.79 19.96 -28.39
C GLY A 523 -11.25 18.54 -28.61
N SER A 524 -12.12 17.59 -28.98
CA SER A 524 -11.76 16.17 -28.99
C SER A 524 -10.88 15.77 -30.16
N VAL A 525 -9.89 14.93 -29.88
CA VAL A 525 -9.02 14.30 -30.87
C VAL A 525 -9.30 12.79 -31.02
N ASP A 526 -10.00 12.19 -30.04
CA ASP A 526 -10.23 10.75 -29.96
C ASP A 526 -11.59 10.43 -29.30
N ILE A 527 -12.44 9.72 -30.06
CA ILE A 527 -13.76 9.25 -29.64
C ILE A 527 -13.96 7.76 -30.00
N HIS A 528 -12.88 7.02 -30.25
CA HIS A 528 -12.94 5.62 -30.65
C HIS A 528 -13.74 4.79 -29.65
N SER A 529 -14.52 3.84 -30.15
CA SER A 529 -15.28 2.88 -29.33
C SER A 529 -16.16 3.49 -28.25
N MET A 530 -16.53 4.78 -28.35
CA MET A 530 -17.21 5.51 -27.29
C MET A 530 -18.49 4.83 -26.81
N PHE A 531 -19.27 4.23 -27.75
CA PHE A 531 -20.52 3.52 -27.45
C PHE A 531 -20.46 2.05 -27.85
N ASN A 532 -19.29 1.51 -28.14
CA ASN A 532 -19.12 0.12 -28.55
C ASN A 532 -19.74 -0.83 -27.51
N GLY A 533 -20.62 -1.73 -27.95
CA GLY A 533 -21.27 -2.71 -27.09
C GLY A 533 -22.42 -2.18 -26.24
N CYS A 534 -22.92 -0.95 -26.47
CA CYS A 534 -24.18 -0.45 -25.90
C CYS A 534 -25.36 -1.15 -26.57
N SER A 535 -25.46 -2.47 -26.41
CA SER A 535 -26.30 -3.35 -27.21
C SER A 535 -27.83 -3.16 -27.01
N LYS A 536 -28.25 -2.55 -25.89
CA LYS A 536 -29.66 -2.24 -25.61
C LYS A 536 -30.06 -0.79 -25.95
N LEU A 537 -29.12 0.05 -26.37
CA LEU A 537 -29.38 1.41 -26.74
C LEU A 537 -30.14 1.47 -28.05
N THR A 538 -31.37 2.04 -28.04
CA THR A 538 -32.24 2.13 -29.23
C THR A 538 -32.05 3.42 -30.00
N TYR A 539 -31.67 4.49 -29.32
CA TYR A 539 -31.41 5.81 -29.88
C TYR A 539 -30.32 6.54 -29.12
N ILE A 540 -29.54 7.35 -29.82
CA ILE A 540 -28.58 8.29 -29.25
C ILE A 540 -28.48 9.53 -30.13
N ASP A 541 -28.56 10.71 -29.52
CA ASP A 541 -28.39 11.99 -30.20
C ASP A 541 -26.93 12.44 -30.19
N VAL A 542 -26.28 12.31 -31.33
CA VAL A 542 -24.91 12.77 -31.58
C VAL A 542 -24.83 13.84 -32.69
N SER A 543 -26.01 14.42 -33.03
CA SER A 543 -26.13 15.41 -34.11
C SER A 543 -25.32 16.68 -33.86
N ASN A 544 -25.04 17.00 -32.57
CA ASN A 544 -24.25 18.15 -32.14
C ASN A 544 -22.75 17.86 -31.97
N PHE A 545 -22.31 16.61 -32.24
CA PHE A 545 -20.88 16.30 -32.10
C PHE A 545 -20.07 17.00 -33.20
N ASP A 546 -19.16 17.88 -32.79
CA ASP A 546 -18.11 18.39 -33.66
C ASP A 546 -16.90 17.46 -33.61
N ILE A 547 -16.69 16.75 -34.72
CA ILE A 547 -15.58 15.81 -34.86
C ILE A 547 -14.48 16.33 -35.80
N SER A 548 -14.49 17.62 -36.12
CA SER A 548 -13.55 18.23 -37.09
C SER A 548 -12.07 18.09 -36.72
N LYS A 549 -11.76 17.84 -35.44
CA LYS A 549 -10.39 17.58 -34.97
C LYS A 549 -10.09 16.09 -34.72
N VAL A 550 -11.12 15.26 -34.79
CA VAL A 550 -11.00 13.83 -34.48
C VAL A 550 -10.25 13.10 -35.58
N VAL A 551 -9.31 12.25 -35.20
CA VAL A 551 -8.52 11.43 -36.12
C VAL A 551 -8.90 9.93 -36.08
N ASN A 552 -9.58 9.49 -35.01
CA ASN A 552 -9.98 8.10 -34.80
C ASN A 552 -11.43 7.98 -34.33
N ILE A 553 -12.27 7.35 -35.20
CA ILE A 553 -13.69 7.03 -34.92
C ILE A 553 -13.93 5.51 -34.96
N GLU A 554 -12.88 4.69 -34.92
CA GLU A 554 -12.98 3.24 -34.99
C GLU A 554 -13.97 2.69 -33.97
N ALA A 555 -14.79 1.74 -34.41
CA ALA A 555 -15.70 0.94 -33.58
C ALA A 555 -16.66 1.79 -32.70
N MET A 556 -16.91 3.08 -33.03
CA MET A 556 -17.66 3.98 -32.16
C MET A 556 -19.05 3.46 -31.77
N PHE A 557 -19.78 2.84 -32.69
CA PHE A 557 -21.12 2.25 -32.48
C PHE A 557 -21.09 0.73 -32.70
N MET A 558 -19.94 0.12 -32.70
CA MET A 558 -19.81 -1.33 -32.89
C MET A 558 -20.67 -2.08 -31.88
N ASN A 559 -21.43 -3.09 -32.36
CA ASN A 559 -22.35 -3.91 -31.54
C ASN A 559 -23.48 -3.14 -30.79
N CYS A 560 -23.86 -1.95 -31.27
CA CYS A 560 -25.11 -1.29 -30.85
C CYS A 560 -26.30 -1.98 -31.57
N GLY A 561 -26.57 -3.23 -31.17
CA GLY A 561 -27.46 -4.14 -31.92
C GLY A 561 -28.92 -3.67 -32.03
N LEU A 562 -29.43 -2.88 -31.07
CA LEU A 562 -30.78 -2.34 -31.06
C LEU A 562 -30.89 -0.89 -31.57
N LEU A 563 -29.77 -0.27 -31.97
CA LEU A 563 -29.77 1.09 -32.51
C LEU A 563 -30.55 1.14 -33.82
N GLU A 564 -31.67 1.87 -33.84
CA GLU A 564 -32.57 1.95 -34.98
C GLU A 564 -32.22 3.12 -35.91
N ASN A 565 -31.87 4.26 -35.35
CA ASN A 565 -31.57 5.48 -36.08
C ASN A 565 -30.38 6.22 -35.45
N ILE A 566 -29.61 6.92 -36.27
CA ILE A 566 -28.51 7.80 -35.85
C ILE A 566 -28.31 8.92 -36.86
N ASP A 567 -28.18 10.16 -36.38
CA ASP A 567 -27.88 11.31 -37.22
C ASP A 567 -26.39 11.69 -37.10
N VAL A 568 -25.63 11.43 -38.16
CA VAL A 568 -24.22 11.79 -38.32
C VAL A 568 -24.02 12.67 -39.55
N SER A 569 -25.08 13.24 -40.08
CA SER A 569 -25.08 14.03 -41.32
C SER A 569 -24.27 15.33 -41.22
N ARG A 570 -24.02 15.82 -40.00
CA ARG A 570 -23.22 17.05 -39.76
C ARG A 570 -21.76 16.78 -39.45
N TRP A 571 -21.35 15.51 -39.45
CA TRP A 571 -19.99 15.16 -39.05
C TRP A 571 -18.95 15.54 -40.13
N ASN A 572 -17.96 16.35 -39.76
CA ASN A 572 -16.80 16.63 -40.58
C ASN A 572 -15.70 15.60 -40.34
N VAL A 573 -15.59 14.61 -41.24
CA VAL A 573 -14.62 13.50 -41.15
C VAL A 573 -13.31 13.78 -41.88
N SER A 574 -13.03 15.02 -42.30
CA SER A 574 -11.87 15.36 -43.13
C SER A 574 -10.51 15.00 -42.49
N ARG A 575 -10.44 14.92 -41.16
CA ARG A 575 -9.20 14.52 -40.44
C ARG A 575 -9.16 13.05 -40.05
N VAL A 576 -10.25 12.32 -40.23
CA VAL A 576 -10.34 10.91 -39.86
C VAL A 576 -9.42 10.06 -40.74
N ILE A 577 -8.63 9.21 -40.09
CA ILE A 577 -7.70 8.26 -40.75
C ILE A 577 -8.31 6.87 -40.84
N SER A 578 -9.09 6.46 -39.85
CA SER A 578 -9.75 5.14 -39.80
C SER A 578 -11.17 5.23 -39.31
N ALA A 579 -12.09 4.59 -40.08
CA ALA A 579 -13.49 4.38 -39.74
C ALA A 579 -13.80 2.86 -39.66
N MET A 580 -12.78 2.06 -39.33
CA MET A 580 -12.90 0.62 -39.18
C MET A 580 -14.00 0.27 -38.17
N SER A 581 -14.92 -0.66 -38.60
CA SER A 581 -15.95 -1.24 -37.72
C SER A 581 -16.90 -0.24 -37.05
N ILE A 582 -16.98 1.02 -37.51
CA ILE A 582 -17.75 2.07 -36.80
C ILE A 582 -19.22 1.67 -36.52
N PHE A 583 -19.90 0.97 -37.48
CA PHE A 583 -21.26 0.46 -37.34
C PHE A 583 -21.33 -1.07 -37.33
N LEU A 584 -20.20 -1.76 -37.14
CA LEU A 584 -20.18 -3.24 -37.12
C LEU A 584 -21.22 -3.77 -36.12
N GLY A 585 -22.14 -4.64 -36.61
CA GLY A 585 -23.14 -5.29 -35.75
C GLY A 585 -24.32 -4.40 -35.29
N CYS A 586 -24.54 -3.24 -35.91
CA CYS A 586 -25.74 -2.43 -35.75
C CYS A 586 -26.93 -3.10 -36.46
N GLN A 587 -27.45 -4.17 -35.86
CA GLN A 587 -28.38 -5.11 -36.54
C GLN A 587 -29.74 -4.47 -36.86
N LYS A 588 -30.19 -3.49 -36.08
CA LYS A 588 -31.50 -2.82 -36.24
C LYS A 588 -31.44 -1.49 -37.01
N LEU A 589 -30.23 -1.05 -37.38
CA LEU A 589 -30.05 0.18 -38.14
C LEU A 589 -30.64 0.00 -39.56
N GLU A 590 -31.69 0.78 -39.89
CA GLU A 590 -32.47 0.66 -41.13
C GLU A 590 -31.97 1.60 -42.24
N SER A 591 -31.59 2.81 -41.86
CA SER A 591 -31.11 3.83 -42.80
C SER A 591 -29.96 4.62 -42.26
N LEU A 592 -29.05 5.06 -43.14
CA LEU A 592 -27.89 5.85 -42.80
C LEU A 592 -27.49 6.79 -43.93
N ASP A 593 -27.52 8.10 -43.69
CA ASP A 593 -27.04 9.09 -44.66
C ASP A 593 -25.64 9.57 -44.29
N LEU A 594 -24.68 9.22 -45.11
CA LEU A 594 -23.26 9.59 -45.04
C LEU A 594 -22.83 10.49 -46.20
N SER A 595 -23.80 11.15 -46.87
CA SER A 595 -23.55 12.02 -48.03
C SER A 595 -22.61 13.22 -47.69
N SER A 596 -22.52 13.61 -46.43
CA SER A 596 -21.60 14.64 -45.98
C SER A 596 -20.16 14.16 -45.78
N TRP A 597 -19.91 12.84 -45.76
CA TRP A 597 -18.59 12.25 -45.48
C TRP A 597 -17.72 12.19 -46.72
N THR A 598 -16.64 12.96 -46.78
CA THR A 598 -15.74 13.04 -47.92
C THR A 598 -14.61 12.02 -47.91
N LEU A 599 -14.28 11.44 -46.74
CA LEU A 599 -13.25 10.42 -46.52
C LEU A 599 -11.84 10.72 -47.09
N GLU A 600 -11.46 12.02 -47.18
CA GLU A 600 -10.24 12.48 -47.85
C GLU A 600 -8.93 11.87 -47.29
N ASN A 601 -8.92 11.49 -46.02
CA ASN A 601 -7.74 10.94 -45.36
C ASN A 601 -7.94 9.50 -44.85
N VAL A 602 -9.11 8.93 -45.05
CA VAL A 602 -9.41 7.58 -44.56
C VAL A 602 -8.65 6.53 -45.37
N THR A 603 -7.94 5.66 -44.67
CA THR A 603 -7.19 4.53 -45.25
C THR A 603 -7.82 3.18 -44.96
N ASN A 604 -8.67 3.06 -43.93
CA ASN A 604 -9.27 1.81 -43.47
C ASN A 604 -10.78 1.94 -43.30
N LEU A 605 -11.55 1.22 -44.08
CA LEU A 605 -13.01 1.06 -44.02
C LEU A 605 -13.42 -0.40 -43.72
N SER A 606 -12.47 -1.24 -43.28
CA SER A 606 -12.77 -2.63 -43.01
C SER A 606 -13.89 -2.80 -42.01
N LYS A 607 -14.83 -3.72 -42.29
CA LYS A 607 -15.98 -4.05 -41.45
C LYS A 607 -16.91 -2.88 -41.10
N MET A 608 -16.85 -1.75 -41.85
CA MET A 608 -17.59 -0.52 -41.50
C MET A 608 -19.06 -0.76 -41.22
N PHE A 609 -19.75 -1.58 -42.05
CA PHE A 609 -21.17 -1.92 -41.93
C PHE A 609 -21.40 -3.41 -41.71
N SER A 610 -20.36 -4.19 -41.44
CA SER A 610 -20.49 -5.64 -41.31
C SER A 610 -21.55 -6.03 -40.29
N GLY A 611 -22.49 -6.89 -40.64
CA GLY A 611 -23.57 -7.33 -39.76
C GLY A 611 -24.70 -6.33 -39.55
N CYS A 612 -24.79 -5.25 -40.34
CA CYS A 612 -25.95 -4.34 -40.37
C CYS A 612 -27.08 -4.99 -41.17
N VAL A 613 -27.71 -6.02 -40.60
CA VAL A 613 -28.64 -6.91 -41.32
C VAL A 613 -29.93 -6.22 -41.77
N SER A 614 -30.38 -5.16 -41.09
CA SER A 614 -31.59 -4.39 -41.44
C SER A 614 -31.30 -3.18 -42.32
N LEU A 615 -30.04 -2.83 -42.56
CA LEU A 615 -29.68 -1.63 -43.33
C LEU A 615 -30.12 -1.78 -44.78
N SER A 616 -31.17 -1.06 -45.15
CA SER A 616 -31.78 -1.09 -46.49
C SER A 616 -31.55 0.20 -47.28
N ASN A 617 -31.32 1.32 -46.60
CA ASN A 617 -31.06 2.62 -47.21
C ASN A 617 -29.73 3.18 -46.71
N LEU A 618 -28.72 3.22 -47.61
CA LEU A 618 -27.37 3.72 -47.29
C LEU A 618 -26.91 4.68 -48.37
N ASN A 619 -26.72 5.95 -47.97
CA ASN A 619 -26.20 6.99 -48.89
C ASN A 619 -24.69 7.21 -48.62
N VAL A 620 -23.86 6.77 -49.58
CA VAL A 620 -22.40 6.92 -49.60
C VAL A 620 -21.91 7.70 -50.83
N SER A 621 -22.77 8.51 -51.40
CA SER A 621 -22.55 9.17 -52.69
C SER A 621 -21.32 10.07 -52.77
N ASN A 622 -20.82 10.61 -51.65
CA ASN A 622 -19.64 11.49 -51.62
C ASN A 622 -18.38 10.80 -51.07
N PHE A 623 -18.39 9.49 -50.91
CA PHE A 623 -17.19 8.78 -50.42
C PHE A 623 -16.01 8.94 -51.41
N ASN A 624 -14.97 9.66 -51.02
CA ASN A 624 -13.69 9.64 -51.74
C ASN A 624 -12.82 8.51 -51.16
N THR A 625 -12.80 7.38 -51.85
CA THR A 625 -12.06 6.20 -51.40
C THR A 625 -10.65 6.09 -52.00
N SER A 626 -10.13 7.16 -52.61
CA SER A 626 -8.84 7.14 -53.32
C SER A 626 -7.62 6.81 -52.47
N LYS A 627 -7.66 7.04 -51.14
CA LYS A 627 -6.62 6.68 -50.16
C LYS A 627 -6.89 5.37 -49.44
N VAL A 628 -8.03 4.76 -49.62
CA VAL A 628 -8.42 3.55 -48.88
C VAL A 628 -7.58 2.37 -49.36
N THR A 629 -6.97 1.65 -48.44
CA THR A 629 -6.18 0.44 -48.68
C THR A 629 -6.88 -0.84 -48.21
N ASN A 630 -7.82 -0.71 -47.25
CA ASN A 630 -8.54 -1.88 -46.71
C ASN A 630 -10.06 -1.64 -46.71
N MET A 631 -10.80 -2.47 -47.42
CA MET A 631 -12.28 -2.57 -47.48
C MET A 631 -12.76 -3.96 -47.08
N SER A 632 -11.95 -4.80 -46.46
CA SER A 632 -12.31 -6.18 -46.10
C SER A 632 -13.57 -6.22 -45.24
N SER A 633 -14.50 -7.10 -45.62
CA SER A 633 -15.79 -7.30 -44.91
C SER A 633 -16.65 -6.03 -44.74
N MET A 634 -16.44 -4.99 -45.57
CA MET A 634 -17.09 -3.68 -45.37
C MET A 634 -18.62 -3.79 -45.26
N PHE A 635 -19.25 -4.60 -46.10
CA PHE A 635 -20.69 -4.85 -46.14
C PHE A 635 -21.05 -6.32 -45.80
N ASN A 636 -20.16 -7.05 -45.16
CA ASN A 636 -20.37 -8.47 -44.85
C ASN A 636 -21.67 -8.65 -44.05
N ASN A 637 -22.56 -9.56 -44.52
CA ASN A 637 -23.86 -9.84 -43.93
C ASN A 637 -24.86 -8.65 -43.89
N CYS A 638 -24.72 -7.65 -44.76
CA CYS A 638 -25.75 -6.62 -44.97
C CYS A 638 -26.90 -7.18 -45.82
N LYS A 639 -27.78 -7.96 -45.21
CA LYS A 639 -28.79 -8.77 -45.96
C LYS A 639 -29.90 -7.91 -46.59
N SER A 640 -30.18 -6.73 -46.08
CA SER A 640 -31.23 -5.84 -46.57
C SER A 640 -30.76 -4.79 -47.56
N LEU A 641 -29.41 -4.68 -47.77
CA LEU A 641 -28.91 -3.79 -48.82
C LEU A 641 -29.32 -4.37 -50.17
N ILE A 642 -30.12 -3.61 -50.92
CA ILE A 642 -30.67 -3.99 -52.20
C ILE A 642 -30.23 -2.98 -53.25
N SER A 643 -29.70 -3.41 -54.34
CA SER A 643 -29.45 -2.57 -55.52
C SER A 643 -30.72 -2.38 -56.33
N ASN A 644 -31.83 -2.08 -55.63
CA ASN A 644 -33.09 -1.75 -56.30
C ASN A 644 -33.04 -0.36 -56.90
N TYR A 645 -33.56 -0.24 -58.11
CA TYR A 645 -33.79 1.03 -58.75
C TYR A 645 -35.29 1.26 -58.88
N GLU A 646 -35.73 2.43 -58.41
CA GLU A 646 -37.08 2.91 -58.75
C GLU A 646 -36.95 3.93 -59.86
N PHE A 647 -37.75 3.74 -60.93
CA PHE A 647 -37.81 4.74 -62.00
C PHE A 647 -38.71 5.87 -61.56
N ASP A 648 -38.13 7.03 -61.29
CA ASP A 648 -38.89 8.24 -61.03
C ASP A 648 -39.39 8.82 -62.39
N SER A 649 -40.64 8.61 -62.66
CA SER A 649 -41.27 9.11 -63.86
C SER A 649 -41.30 10.63 -64.01
N SER A 650 -41.16 11.36 -62.89
CA SER A 650 -41.15 12.82 -62.85
C SER A 650 -39.77 13.40 -63.22
N SER A 651 -38.73 12.82 -62.78
CA SER A 651 -37.32 13.21 -63.06
C SER A 651 -36.70 12.45 -64.22
N LYS A 652 -37.38 11.37 -64.72
CA LYS A 652 -36.88 10.42 -65.72
C LYS A 652 -35.54 9.79 -65.33
N LYS A 653 -35.28 9.63 -64.04
CA LYS A 653 -34.06 9.02 -63.49
C LYS A 653 -34.42 7.77 -62.68
N TYR A 654 -33.45 6.87 -62.63
CA TYR A 654 -33.46 5.75 -61.66
C TYR A 654 -32.85 6.21 -60.32
N ASN A 655 -33.59 6.07 -59.24
CA ASN A 655 -33.11 6.29 -57.90
C ASN A 655 -32.61 4.95 -57.34
N TYR A 656 -31.36 4.85 -57.01
CA TYR A 656 -30.77 3.69 -56.36
C TYR A 656 -30.82 3.83 -54.87
N THR A 657 -31.20 2.79 -54.16
CA THR A 657 -31.18 2.72 -52.68
C THR A 657 -29.81 2.45 -52.14
N PHE A 658 -28.91 1.90 -53.01
CA PHE A 658 -27.51 1.68 -52.68
C PHE A 658 -26.64 1.80 -53.96
N ASP A 659 -25.73 2.74 -53.98
CA ASP A 659 -24.82 3.00 -55.11
C ASP A 659 -23.39 3.24 -54.61
N ILE A 660 -22.44 2.46 -55.13
CA ILE A 660 -21.00 2.56 -54.86
C ILE A 660 -20.18 2.78 -56.16
N SER A 661 -20.82 3.24 -57.21
CA SER A 661 -20.15 3.48 -58.53
C SER A 661 -19.03 4.50 -58.40
N ASN A 662 -19.05 5.37 -57.38
CA ASN A 662 -18.03 6.36 -57.10
C ASN A 662 -16.79 5.78 -56.36
N PHE A 663 -16.79 4.51 -55.93
CA PHE A 663 -15.66 3.95 -55.16
C PHE A 663 -14.42 3.76 -56.04
N ASN A 664 -13.34 4.47 -55.71
CA ASN A 664 -12.03 4.24 -56.26
C ASN A 664 -11.33 3.11 -55.49
N THR A 665 -11.17 1.96 -56.12
CA THR A 665 -10.55 0.78 -55.50
C THR A 665 -9.12 0.53 -55.95
N SER A 666 -8.49 1.47 -56.66
CA SER A 666 -7.13 1.30 -57.21
C SER A 666 -6.03 1.07 -56.17
N ASN A 667 -6.18 1.67 -54.97
CA ASN A 667 -5.24 1.51 -53.86
C ASN A 667 -5.65 0.43 -52.85
N VAL A 668 -6.81 -0.23 -53.03
CA VAL A 668 -7.31 -1.22 -52.11
C VAL A 668 -6.58 -2.55 -52.26
N THR A 669 -5.83 -2.93 -51.26
CA THR A 669 -5.06 -4.16 -51.18
C THR A 669 -5.86 -5.33 -50.60
N ASP A 670 -6.86 -5.05 -49.72
CA ASP A 670 -7.72 -6.08 -49.15
C ASP A 670 -9.21 -5.76 -49.37
N LYS A 671 -9.89 -6.60 -50.15
CA LYS A 671 -11.33 -6.56 -50.42
C LYS A 671 -12.01 -7.86 -49.98
N SER A 672 -11.33 -8.70 -49.19
CA SER A 672 -11.82 -10.02 -48.80
C SER A 672 -13.17 -9.91 -48.10
N TYR A 673 -14.10 -10.79 -48.48
CA TYR A 673 -15.46 -10.87 -47.89
C TYR A 673 -16.28 -9.56 -47.94
N MET A 674 -15.94 -8.58 -48.79
CA MET A 674 -16.58 -7.25 -48.82
C MET A 674 -18.10 -7.33 -48.89
N PHE A 675 -18.68 -8.22 -49.67
CA PHE A 675 -20.11 -8.46 -49.86
C PHE A 675 -20.56 -9.86 -49.45
N TYR A 676 -19.75 -10.58 -48.65
CA TYR A 676 -20.10 -11.93 -48.23
C TYR A 676 -21.40 -11.93 -47.44
N GLY A 677 -22.37 -12.76 -47.81
CA GLY A 677 -23.68 -12.83 -47.12
C GLY A 677 -24.65 -11.71 -47.43
N CYS A 678 -24.37 -10.85 -48.41
CA CYS A 678 -25.33 -9.91 -48.98
C CYS A 678 -26.21 -10.65 -50.00
N SER A 679 -27.42 -11.06 -49.58
CA SER A 679 -28.30 -11.92 -50.40
C SER A 679 -29.03 -11.18 -51.50
N SER A 680 -28.94 -9.85 -51.52
CA SER A 680 -29.81 -9.00 -52.36
C SER A 680 -29.01 -7.98 -53.21
N ILE A 681 -27.71 -8.05 -53.22
CA ILE A 681 -26.83 -7.24 -54.09
C ILE A 681 -26.44 -8.03 -55.35
#